data_b7d911be92b410a72b365658381eb480
#
_entry.id   b7d911be92b410a72b365658381eb480
#
_cell.length_a   1.000
_cell.length_b   1.000
_cell.length_c   1.000
_cell.angle_alpha   90.00
_cell.angle_beta   90.00
_cell.angle_gamma   90.00
#
_symmetry.space_group_name_H-M   'P 1'
#
loop_
_entity.id
_entity.type
_entity.pdbx_description
1 polymer ?
#
loop_
_entity_poly.entity_id
_entity_poly.type
_entity_poly.pdbx_seq_one_letter_code
_entity_poly.pdbx_strand_id
1 'polypeptide(L)'
;MKKILLTLMGLLCIAIGVQAQKKEKKHGLYIRMNVVDYLTREAVDSVKCSLLRSDSTEMKSEMVRKNQWVGTEYNVNIDSVGNYLIKYETPEYQVRYIPFQIKRFHKYEYYRKLKDVALKRLPKKREVVLDEVVVTASKVKFYMDGDTLTYNADAFELPEGSMLNALIKKLPGVELKKGGEITVNGKRVDVLMLNGKDFFNSDRELILDNLPSYMVTKVQSYLRVPDKYKNTSMAEHVEKESVLNIRLKREYAKSWVSNVEVGAGSESRKLGRLFGLRFTDKSRLSIFGNTNNLNDDRKPGEQGDWTPLQQSQGLMTLYDLGIEGKYENEKDGFSIDYNGSGRLKYTDSENDSHSVNESFLESGNTYGRSVNNSFGKNLDLSMSNRIYLLSQRSFMGLKHINVNFHNEIKYQDRSNGAQGASATFLEDIGERLGENWTDSILNPNAGSLLRKYAITRNLTHSKGDGHTMTSQTWSSLHASPKYNDRIDIGLNWEHNYNEEKNDNFDHYLLEYPQKGSDQDDRRNRYDATKSTKQEFSIEGLLGCRLGKERYHSIYAGMKYQHTSLKDNRSLYLLNRLKDFDGELGTLPSMERMEEAMDRDNSKWRKNNEDIITPKFQYQYDKWFKNGMFLVFMTRFGFSNTNNRLHYISNQTDTTITDNKWAWETNMIFMLQNYKKGMSFRIAYFSSKNIAPLEQKLQLIDNSNPLYITLGNPNLKDMRFHTISSYYANRWGKTLFNTNMNMYVTQNAIAMGTVYNRTTGKTTAKPENVNGNWNIDFNSEVDFPLVKSDKWRLKVKPSYKYMHNVDLNGSINGDGYNTAEIVKATRSVVNTHNIGNGLRLTWRASDKMETSLKGDITYRHSTGNHENFVPIDVTDFNYGLATQIELPWNMQLATDLTMFQRRGYSSSDMNTDELLWNARLTKRFFKGNLLLQFDALDILGKLSNARHYVNAQGMTQTFYNVIPRYCMVRLTWRFNKKAKKSEE
;
A
#
# COMPACT_ATOMS: atom_id res chain seq x y z
N MET A 1 -11.91 25.71 -28.36
CA MET A 1 -12.65 24.54 -27.83
C MET A 1 -13.70 23.98 -28.81
N LYS A 2 -14.70 24.75 -29.30
CA LYS A 2 -15.71 24.21 -30.26
C LYS A 2 -15.14 23.56 -31.52
N LYS A 3 -14.05 24.10 -32.10
CA LYS A 3 -13.45 23.54 -33.34
C LYS A 3 -12.68 22.21 -33.09
N ILE A 4 -12.07 22.04 -31.94
CA ILE A 4 -11.32 20.81 -31.58
C ILE A 4 -12.31 19.68 -31.24
N LEU A 5 -13.42 20.00 -30.54
CA LEU A 5 -14.48 19.04 -30.25
C LEU A 5 -15.18 18.56 -31.52
N LEU A 6 -15.42 19.47 -32.49
CA LEU A 6 -15.98 19.16 -33.80
C LEU A 6 -15.04 18.31 -34.67
N THR A 7 -13.72 18.52 -34.59
CA THR A 7 -12.74 17.70 -35.30
C THR A 7 -12.65 16.27 -34.72
N LEU A 8 -12.72 16.14 -33.40
CA LEU A 8 -12.81 14.82 -32.73
C LEU A 8 -14.15 14.11 -33.05
N MET A 9 -15.26 14.82 -33.05
CA MET A 9 -16.54 14.27 -33.50
C MET A 9 -16.55 13.93 -35.01
N GLY A 10 -15.87 14.72 -35.85
CA GLY A 10 -15.68 14.42 -37.26
C GLY A 10 -14.86 13.16 -37.52
N LEU A 11 -13.78 12.95 -36.75
CA LEU A 11 -12.97 11.72 -36.79
C LEU A 11 -13.75 10.49 -36.28
N LEU A 12 -14.61 10.67 -35.30
CA LEU A 12 -15.55 9.64 -34.83
C LEU A 12 -16.55 9.23 -35.89
N CYS A 13 -17.08 10.19 -36.66
CA CYS A 13 -18.01 9.93 -37.76
C CYS A 13 -17.36 9.25 -38.97
N ILE A 14 -16.11 9.54 -39.28
CA ILE A 14 -15.34 8.88 -40.36
C ILE A 14 -15.05 7.40 -40.03
N ALA A 15 -14.81 7.07 -38.76
CA ALA A 15 -14.60 5.69 -38.32
C ALA A 15 -15.89 4.83 -38.39
N ILE A 16 -17.08 5.44 -38.41
CA ILE A 16 -18.37 4.75 -38.49
C ILE A 16 -18.79 4.50 -39.94
N GLY A 17 -18.21 5.21 -40.92
CA GLY A 17 -18.71 5.28 -42.31
C GLY A 17 -18.16 4.24 -43.30
N VAL A 18 -17.22 3.35 -42.93
CA VAL A 18 -16.69 2.33 -43.84
C VAL A 18 -17.49 1.04 -43.73
N GLN A 19 -18.64 1.00 -44.47
CA GLN A 19 -19.37 -0.25 -44.74
C GLN A 19 -18.75 -0.99 -45.93
N ALA A 20 -18.03 -2.06 -45.66
CA ALA A 20 -17.73 -3.06 -46.67
C ALA A 20 -18.87 -4.10 -46.72
N GLN A 21 -19.64 -4.11 -47.80
CA GLN A 21 -20.61 -5.18 -48.07
C GLN A 21 -19.89 -6.52 -48.21
N LYS A 22 -20.21 -7.46 -47.34
CA LYS A 22 -19.80 -8.88 -47.46
C LYS A 22 -21.02 -9.78 -47.52
N LYS A 23 -21.03 -10.66 -48.54
CA LYS A 23 -22.02 -11.71 -48.75
C LYS A 23 -22.24 -12.55 -47.49
N GLU A 24 -23.51 -12.75 -47.12
CA GLU A 24 -23.95 -13.55 -46.00
C GLU A 24 -23.62 -15.06 -46.20
N LYS A 25 -22.81 -15.61 -45.36
CA LYS A 25 -22.78 -17.04 -45.03
C LYS A 25 -23.65 -17.27 -43.80
N LYS A 26 -24.60 -18.20 -43.87
CA LYS A 26 -25.33 -18.67 -42.69
C LYS A 26 -24.32 -19.25 -41.69
N HIS A 27 -24.17 -18.60 -40.54
CA HIS A 27 -23.34 -19.11 -39.46
C HIS A 27 -24.23 -19.68 -38.36
N GLY A 28 -23.94 -20.90 -37.90
CA GLY A 28 -24.58 -21.46 -36.73
C GLY A 28 -24.18 -20.70 -35.44
N LEU A 29 -25.01 -20.83 -34.41
CA LEU A 29 -24.79 -20.25 -33.08
C LEU A 29 -24.08 -21.29 -32.19
N TYR A 30 -22.90 -20.95 -31.68
CA TYR A 30 -22.23 -21.76 -30.67
C TYR A 30 -22.81 -21.49 -29.27
N ILE A 31 -23.32 -22.54 -28.65
CA ILE A 31 -23.80 -22.51 -27.27
C ILE A 31 -22.68 -23.03 -26.36
N ARG A 32 -22.31 -22.25 -25.36
CA ARG A 32 -21.25 -22.57 -24.41
C ARG A 32 -21.77 -22.64 -22.98
N MET A 33 -21.32 -23.61 -22.21
CA MET A 33 -21.68 -23.84 -20.82
C MET A 33 -20.53 -24.51 -20.07
N ASN A 34 -20.22 -24.06 -18.86
CA ASN A 34 -19.30 -24.77 -17.99
C ASN A 34 -20.06 -25.77 -17.11
N VAL A 35 -19.47 -26.93 -16.90
CA VAL A 35 -19.99 -27.96 -16.02
C VAL A 35 -19.16 -27.99 -14.75
N VAL A 36 -19.80 -27.73 -13.60
CA VAL A 36 -19.16 -27.57 -12.31
C VAL A 36 -19.83 -28.43 -11.24
N ASP A 37 -19.10 -28.79 -10.21
CA ASP A 37 -19.66 -29.42 -9.00
C ASP A 37 -20.58 -28.44 -8.26
N TYR A 38 -21.73 -28.88 -7.80
CA TYR A 38 -22.74 -28.04 -7.17
C TYR A 38 -22.26 -27.36 -5.89
N LEU A 39 -21.39 -28.00 -5.09
CA LEU A 39 -20.94 -27.49 -3.79
C LEU A 39 -19.59 -26.76 -3.92
N THR A 40 -18.60 -27.37 -4.58
CA THR A 40 -17.27 -26.81 -4.67
C THR A 40 -17.10 -25.78 -5.79
N ARG A 41 -18.04 -25.76 -6.76
CA ARG A 41 -17.96 -24.96 -7.97
C ARG A 41 -16.74 -25.26 -8.84
N GLU A 42 -16.02 -26.33 -8.55
CA GLU A 42 -14.94 -26.81 -9.41
C GLU A 42 -15.48 -27.41 -10.71
N ALA A 43 -14.71 -27.25 -11.78
CA ALA A 43 -15.00 -27.92 -13.03
C ALA A 43 -14.95 -29.43 -12.86
N VAL A 44 -15.96 -30.16 -13.33
CA VAL A 44 -16.03 -31.62 -13.30
C VAL A 44 -14.97 -32.19 -14.24
N ASP A 45 -14.17 -33.20 -13.84
CA ASP A 45 -13.02 -33.68 -14.59
C ASP A 45 -13.38 -34.21 -15.98
N SER A 46 -14.50 -34.90 -16.10
CA SER A 46 -15.06 -35.35 -17.38
C SER A 46 -16.57 -35.55 -17.31
N VAL A 47 -17.28 -35.20 -18.36
CA VAL A 47 -18.72 -35.33 -18.45
C VAL A 47 -19.15 -35.63 -19.87
N LYS A 48 -20.04 -36.57 -20.06
CA LYS A 48 -20.71 -36.83 -21.34
C LYS A 48 -21.85 -35.84 -21.48
N CYS A 49 -21.79 -35.03 -22.53
CA CYS A 49 -22.77 -34.01 -22.87
C CYS A 49 -23.50 -34.45 -24.13
N SER A 50 -24.80 -34.65 -24.07
CA SER A 50 -25.63 -35.00 -25.22
C SER A 50 -26.63 -33.90 -25.52
N LEU A 51 -26.64 -33.37 -26.73
CA LEU A 51 -27.65 -32.42 -27.24
C LEU A 51 -28.83 -33.25 -27.77
N LEU A 52 -30.02 -32.97 -27.23
CA LEU A 52 -31.27 -33.65 -27.59
C LEU A 52 -32.27 -32.63 -28.15
N ARG A 53 -33.19 -33.11 -29.03
CA ARG A 53 -34.41 -32.37 -29.37
C ARG A 53 -35.43 -32.45 -28.26
N SER A 54 -36.52 -31.66 -28.39
CA SER A 54 -37.64 -31.65 -27.42
C SER A 54 -38.32 -33.04 -27.29
N ASP A 55 -38.21 -33.89 -28.29
CA ASP A 55 -38.70 -35.27 -28.28
C ASP A 55 -37.71 -36.29 -27.67
N SER A 56 -36.62 -35.79 -27.06
CA SER A 56 -35.54 -36.62 -26.51
C SER A 56 -34.64 -37.35 -27.52
N THR A 57 -34.77 -37.07 -28.78
CA THR A 57 -33.89 -37.63 -29.85
C THR A 57 -32.49 -37.01 -29.74
N GLU A 58 -31.45 -37.88 -29.61
CA GLU A 58 -30.06 -37.42 -29.53
C GLU A 58 -29.58 -36.89 -30.89
N MET A 59 -29.12 -35.65 -30.91
CA MET A 59 -28.57 -35.01 -32.12
C MET A 59 -27.05 -35.10 -32.18
N LYS A 60 -26.38 -34.92 -31.03
CA LYS A 60 -24.92 -34.94 -30.89
C LYS A 60 -24.56 -35.32 -29.47
N SER A 61 -23.54 -36.12 -29.32
CA SER A 61 -22.97 -36.50 -28.02
C SER A 61 -21.45 -36.35 -28.05
N GLU A 62 -20.90 -35.85 -26.97
CA GLU A 62 -19.46 -35.60 -26.85
C GLU A 62 -18.99 -35.79 -25.40
N MET A 63 -17.83 -36.38 -25.22
CA MET A 63 -17.18 -36.48 -23.92
C MET A 63 -16.31 -35.24 -23.70
N VAL A 64 -16.75 -34.33 -22.84
CA VAL A 64 -16.04 -33.10 -22.50
C VAL A 64 -15.13 -33.37 -21.32
N ARG A 65 -13.85 -33.12 -21.48
CA ARG A 65 -12.86 -33.19 -20.41
C ARG A 65 -12.47 -31.81 -19.92
N LYS A 66 -12.14 -31.74 -18.68
CA LYS A 66 -11.65 -30.51 -18.05
C LYS A 66 -10.44 -29.96 -18.80
N ASN A 67 -10.58 -28.74 -19.28
CA ASN A 67 -9.51 -27.95 -19.87
C ASN A 67 -9.02 -26.94 -18.85
N GLN A 68 -7.71 -26.78 -18.76
CA GLN A 68 -7.07 -25.91 -17.77
C GLN A 68 -7.40 -24.41 -17.98
N TRP A 69 -7.82 -24.04 -19.17
CA TRP A 69 -8.09 -22.64 -19.53
C TRP A 69 -9.55 -22.22 -19.31
N VAL A 70 -10.49 -23.12 -19.57
CA VAL A 70 -11.92 -22.82 -19.57
C VAL A 70 -12.73 -23.73 -18.65
N GLY A 71 -12.07 -24.65 -17.94
CA GLY A 71 -12.75 -25.67 -17.15
C GLY A 71 -13.36 -26.77 -18.02
N THR A 72 -14.47 -27.36 -17.59
CA THR A 72 -15.22 -28.37 -18.37
C THR A 72 -16.31 -27.65 -19.15
N GLU A 73 -15.92 -27.04 -20.27
CA GLU A 73 -16.80 -26.26 -21.12
C GLU A 73 -17.34 -27.10 -22.27
N TYR A 74 -18.67 -27.30 -22.28
CA TYR A 74 -19.35 -27.87 -23.45
C TYR A 74 -19.65 -26.77 -24.47
N ASN A 75 -19.22 -27.00 -25.70
CA ASN A 75 -19.37 -26.04 -26.80
C ASN A 75 -20.02 -26.78 -28.01
N VAL A 76 -21.26 -26.42 -28.29
CA VAL A 76 -22.02 -27.06 -29.37
C VAL A 76 -22.58 -26.02 -30.33
N ASN A 77 -22.42 -26.30 -31.67
CA ASN A 77 -22.95 -25.46 -32.71
C ASN A 77 -24.39 -25.87 -33.03
N ILE A 78 -25.32 -24.91 -33.12
CA ILE A 78 -26.72 -25.12 -33.46
C ILE A 78 -27.07 -24.20 -34.63
N ASP A 79 -27.66 -24.77 -35.70
CA ASP A 79 -27.94 -24.14 -36.97
C ASP A 79 -29.45 -23.87 -37.23
N SER A 80 -30.32 -24.33 -36.32
CA SER A 80 -31.76 -24.23 -36.44
C SER A 80 -32.41 -23.63 -35.18
N VAL A 81 -33.50 -22.90 -35.32
CA VAL A 81 -34.35 -22.41 -34.23
C VAL A 81 -35.19 -23.56 -33.68
N GLY A 82 -35.36 -23.60 -32.37
CA GLY A 82 -36.10 -24.68 -31.71
C GLY A 82 -35.90 -24.75 -30.21
N ASN A 83 -36.54 -25.75 -29.61
CA ASN A 83 -36.36 -26.11 -28.22
C ASN A 83 -35.37 -27.28 -28.16
N TYR A 84 -34.41 -27.18 -27.27
CA TYR A 84 -33.33 -28.13 -27.12
C TYR A 84 -33.18 -28.49 -25.64
N LEU A 85 -32.62 -29.70 -25.43
CA LEU A 85 -32.31 -30.25 -24.12
C LEU A 85 -30.86 -30.73 -24.12
N ILE A 86 -30.07 -30.42 -23.12
CA ILE A 86 -28.74 -31.00 -22.96
C ILE A 86 -28.74 -31.89 -21.74
N LYS A 87 -28.34 -33.15 -21.95
CA LYS A 87 -28.12 -34.17 -20.92
C LYS A 87 -26.66 -34.16 -20.52
N TYR A 88 -26.40 -34.13 -19.21
CA TYR A 88 -25.09 -34.25 -18.60
C TYR A 88 -25.00 -35.50 -17.77
N GLU A 89 -24.03 -36.35 -18.07
CA GLU A 89 -23.90 -37.68 -17.47
C GLU A 89 -22.43 -37.98 -17.15
N THR A 90 -22.16 -38.32 -15.89
CA THR A 90 -20.85 -38.76 -15.41
C THR A 90 -21.04 -39.65 -14.18
N PRO A 91 -20.18 -40.69 -13.97
CA PRO A 91 -20.41 -41.76 -12.98
C PRO A 91 -20.59 -41.30 -11.54
N GLU A 92 -19.98 -40.18 -11.16
CA GLU A 92 -20.00 -39.67 -9.77
C GLU A 92 -21.13 -38.69 -9.48
N TYR A 93 -21.96 -38.34 -10.47
CA TYR A 93 -22.95 -37.26 -10.35
C TYR A 93 -24.35 -37.72 -10.80
N GLN A 94 -25.38 -37.07 -10.28
CA GLN A 94 -26.76 -37.27 -10.77
C GLN A 94 -26.87 -36.74 -12.20
N VAL A 95 -27.50 -37.50 -13.08
CA VAL A 95 -27.79 -37.04 -14.43
C VAL A 95 -28.63 -35.78 -14.38
N ARG A 96 -28.26 -34.77 -15.20
CA ARG A 96 -28.95 -33.49 -15.25
C ARG A 96 -29.34 -33.12 -16.65
N TYR A 97 -30.57 -32.62 -16.79
CA TYR A 97 -31.10 -32.11 -18.05
C TYR A 97 -31.32 -30.62 -17.96
N ILE A 98 -30.86 -29.88 -18.96
CA ILE A 98 -30.99 -28.42 -19.06
C ILE A 98 -31.74 -28.06 -20.34
N PRO A 99 -33.00 -27.59 -20.26
CA PRO A 99 -33.73 -27.11 -21.42
C PRO A 99 -33.29 -25.69 -21.77
N PHE A 100 -33.24 -25.40 -23.06
CA PHE A 100 -33.03 -24.06 -23.56
C PHE A 100 -33.72 -23.87 -24.93
N GLN A 101 -33.98 -22.61 -25.29
CA GLN A 101 -34.68 -22.27 -26.52
C GLN A 101 -33.88 -21.31 -27.38
N ILE A 102 -33.80 -21.54 -28.66
CA ILE A 102 -33.34 -20.61 -29.67
C ILE A 102 -34.57 -20.10 -30.46
N LYS A 103 -34.96 -18.87 -30.16
CA LYS A 103 -36.13 -18.24 -30.82
C LYS A 103 -35.78 -17.63 -32.20
N ARG A 104 -34.56 -17.12 -32.34
CA ARG A 104 -34.03 -16.51 -33.55
C ARG A 104 -32.51 -16.45 -33.52
N PHE A 105 -31.84 -16.43 -34.67
CA PHE A 105 -30.42 -16.10 -34.81
C PHE A 105 -30.29 -14.60 -35.00
N HIS A 106 -29.33 -14.00 -34.27
CA HIS A 106 -28.99 -12.59 -34.49
C HIS A 106 -27.79 -12.52 -35.45
N LYS A 107 -27.81 -11.58 -36.40
CA LYS A 107 -26.86 -11.44 -37.51
C LYS A 107 -25.39 -11.44 -37.11
N TYR A 108 -25.07 -11.11 -35.85
CA TYR A 108 -23.71 -10.98 -35.32
C TYR A 108 -23.49 -11.76 -34.02
N GLU A 109 -24.40 -12.68 -33.66
CA GLU A 109 -24.25 -13.54 -32.48
C GLU A 109 -23.68 -14.86 -32.94
N TYR A 110 -22.37 -15.02 -32.76
CA TYR A 110 -21.64 -16.26 -33.10
C TYR A 110 -21.62 -17.27 -31.97
N TYR A 111 -21.73 -16.82 -30.73
CA TYR A 111 -21.80 -17.67 -29.55
C TYR A 111 -22.70 -17.07 -28.47
N ARG A 112 -23.32 -17.92 -27.66
CA ARG A 112 -24.12 -17.58 -26.49
C ARG A 112 -23.66 -18.43 -25.32
N LYS A 113 -23.20 -17.80 -24.26
CA LYS A 113 -22.88 -18.47 -23.00
C LYS A 113 -24.16 -18.64 -22.19
N LEU A 114 -24.51 -19.86 -21.84
CA LEU A 114 -25.59 -20.16 -20.88
C LEU A 114 -24.98 -20.23 -19.46
N LYS A 115 -25.86 -20.33 -18.47
CA LYS A 115 -25.43 -20.49 -17.05
C LYS A 115 -24.61 -21.76 -16.87
N ASP A 116 -23.64 -21.70 -15.97
CA ASP A 116 -22.87 -22.85 -15.54
C ASP A 116 -23.79 -23.92 -14.99
N VAL A 117 -23.58 -25.15 -15.45
CA VAL A 117 -24.36 -26.32 -15.04
C VAL A 117 -23.72 -26.95 -13.81
N ALA A 118 -24.39 -26.83 -12.67
CA ALA A 118 -23.91 -27.41 -11.42
C ALA A 118 -24.46 -28.84 -11.24
N LEU A 119 -23.59 -29.85 -11.27
CA LEU A 119 -23.95 -31.25 -11.05
C LEU A 119 -23.86 -31.61 -9.57
N LYS A 120 -24.88 -32.35 -9.07
CA LYS A 120 -24.88 -32.91 -7.70
C LYS A 120 -24.23 -34.28 -7.69
N ARG A 121 -23.29 -34.52 -6.77
CA ARG A 121 -22.69 -35.85 -6.61
C ARG A 121 -23.70 -36.87 -6.07
N LEU A 122 -23.61 -38.07 -6.53
CA LEU A 122 -24.33 -39.20 -5.97
C LEU A 122 -23.87 -39.45 -4.51
N PRO A 123 -24.76 -39.80 -3.57
CA PRO A 123 -24.36 -40.21 -2.23
C PRO A 123 -23.49 -41.47 -2.33
N LYS A 124 -22.30 -41.46 -1.73
CA LYS A 124 -21.48 -42.67 -1.65
C LYS A 124 -22.25 -43.75 -0.87
N LYS A 125 -22.50 -44.90 -1.50
CA LYS A 125 -22.95 -46.09 -0.77
C LYS A 125 -21.93 -46.40 0.34
N ARG A 126 -22.37 -46.54 1.58
CA ARG A 126 -21.55 -47.05 2.68
C ARG A 126 -21.09 -48.46 2.31
N GLU A 127 -19.83 -48.63 1.91
CA GLU A 127 -19.17 -49.92 1.89
C GLU A 127 -18.80 -50.28 3.34
N VAL A 128 -19.15 -51.49 3.74
CA VAL A 128 -18.74 -52.08 5.02
C VAL A 128 -17.26 -52.41 4.92
N VAL A 129 -16.49 -51.79 5.82
CA VAL A 129 -15.03 -51.92 5.88
C VAL A 129 -14.68 -53.35 6.32
N LEU A 130 -14.01 -54.06 5.48
CA LEU A 130 -13.17 -55.20 5.83
C LEU A 130 -11.78 -54.66 6.21
N ASP A 131 -11.15 -55.28 7.19
CA ASP A 131 -9.92 -54.84 7.87
C ASP A 131 -8.84 -54.14 7.02
N GLU A 132 -8.35 -53.09 7.56
CA GLU A 132 -7.47 -52.09 6.95
C GLU A 132 -6.08 -52.65 6.68
N VAL A 133 -5.76 -52.87 5.43
CA VAL A 133 -4.35 -52.89 5.00
C VAL A 133 -3.91 -51.46 4.81
N VAL A 134 -3.19 -50.93 5.78
CA VAL A 134 -2.61 -49.60 5.71
C VAL A 134 -1.53 -49.57 4.63
N VAL A 135 -1.90 -49.26 3.40
CA VAL A 135 -0.95 -48.78 2.40
C VAL A 135 -0.67 -47.32 2.66
N THR A 136 0.45 -47.02 3.31
CA THR A 136 0.98 -45.64 3.45
C THR A 136 1.51 -45.18 2.09
N ALA A 137 0.60 -44.85 1.17
CA ALA A 137 0.95 -44.11 -0.01
C ALA A 137 1.31 -42.69 0.41
N SER A 138 2.57 -42.25 0.22
CA SER A 138 2.99 -40.87 0.47
C SER A 138 2.16 -39.95 -0.41
N LYS A 139 1.30 -39.12 0.17
CA LYS A 139 0.49 -38.13 -0.55
C LYS A 139 1.41 -37.21 -1.34
N VAL A 140 1.21 -37.11 -2.66
CA VAL A 140 1.97 -36.17 -3.50
C VAL A 140 1.74 -34.74 -2.98
N LYS A 141 2.81 -34.07 -2.54
CA LYS A 141 2.72 -32.74 -1.92
C LYS A 141 2.27 -31.67 -2.91
N PHE A 142 2.78 -31.71 -4.15
CA PHE A 142 2.39 -30.78 -5.22
C PHE A 142 2.62 -31.40 -6.59
N TYR A 143 1.87 -30.92 -7.57
CA TYR A 143 1.96 -31.39 -8.97
C TYR A 143 1.54 -30.26 -9.93
N MET A 144 1.93 -30.38 -11.19
CA MET A 144 1.46 -29.51 -12.26
C MET A 144 0.22 -30.12 -12.91
N ASP A 145 -0.86 -29.35 -12.96
CA ASP A 145 -2.06 -29.67 -13.71
C ASP A 145 -2.13 -28.68 -14.88
N GLY A 146 -1.47 -29.04 -15.96
CA GLY A 146 -1.18 -28.13 -17.07
C GLY A 146 -0.31 -26.95 -16.65
N ASP A 147 -0.84 -25.73 -16.76
CA ASP A 147 -0.14 -24.49 -16.33
C ASP A 147 -0.46 -24.10 -14.86
N THR A 148 -1.23 -24.93 -14.14
CA THR A 148 -1.60 -24.70 -12.74
C THR A 148 -0.72 -25.52 -11.81
N LEU A 149 0.01 -24.86 -10.93
CA LEU A 149 0.72 -25.51 -9.84
C LEU A 149 -0.28 -25.77 -8.70
N THR A 150 -0.54 -27.05 -8.40
CA THR A 150 -1.48 -27.46 -7.37
C THR A 150 -0.76 -28.11 -6.20
N TYR A 151 -1.00 -27.61 -4.99
CA TYR A 151 -0.54 -28.17 -3.72
C TYR A 151 -1.70 -28.89 -3.04
N ASN A 152 -1.48 -30.10 -2.54
CA ASN A 152 -2.41 -30.84 -1.70
C ASN A 152 -2.26 -30.40 -0.25
N ALA A 153 -3.23 -29.70 0.31
CA ALA A 153 -3.15 -29.18 1.67
C ALA A 153 -3.00 -30.29 2.72
N ASP A 154 -3.71 -31.40 2.56
CA ASP A 154 -3.65 -32.56 3.46
C ASP A 154 -2.32 -33.34 3.42
N ALA A 155 -1.42 -33.01 2.51
CA ALA A 155 -0.08 -33.60 2.42
C ALA A 155 0.99 -32.83 3.25
N PHE A 156 0.61 -31.71 3.85
CA PHE A 156 1.45 -30.90 4.72
C PHE A 156 1.00 -31.08 6.17
N GLU A 157 1.87 -31.65 6.98
CA GLU A 157 1.60 -31.75 8.41
C GLU A 157 1.66 -30.38 9.07
N LEU A 158 0.56 -29.97 9.65
CA LEU A 158 0.42 -28.73 10.38
C LEU A 158 -0.07 -29.03 11.80
N PRO A 159 0.35 -28.22 12.77
CA PRO A 159 -0.21 -28.31 14.13
C PRO A 159 -1.73 -28.14 14.10
N GLU A 160 -2.43 -28.87 14.98
CA GLU A 160 -3.86 -28.71 15.13
C GLU A 160 -4.24 -27.25 15.43
N GLY A 161 -5.25 -26.73 14.72
CA GLY A 161 -5.69 -25.36 14.85
C GLY A 161 -4.83 -24.32 14.10
N SER A 162 -3.93 -24.76 13.23
CA SER A 162 -3.18 -23.84 12.35
C SER A 162 -4.12 -23.13 11.37
N MET A 163 -3.77 -21.88 11.05
CA MET A 163 -4.48 -21.06 10.07
C MET A 163 -3.89 -21.20 8.68
N LEU A 164 -4.52 -20.60 7.69
CA LEU A 164 -4.09 -20.63 6.28
C LEU A 164 -2.67 -20.08 6.10
N ASN A 165 -2.27 -19.04 6.83
CA ASN A 165 -0.91 -18.51 6.79
C ASN A 165 0.16 -19.58 7.08
N ALA A 166 -0.07 -20.45 8.06
CA ALA A 166 0.83 -21.56 8.39
C ALA A 166 0.96 -22.58 7.24
N LEU A 167 -0.17 -22.86 6.55
CA LEU A 167 -0.15 -23.69 5.35
C LEU A 167 0.66 -23.05 4.23
N ILE A 168 0.37 -21.77 3.91
CA ILE A 168 1.04 -21.04 2.82
C ILE A 168 2.55 -21.01 3.02
N LYS A 169 3.03 -20.78 4.25
CA LYS A 169 4.47 -20.77 4.58
C LYS A 169 5.17 -22.12 4.37
N LYS A 170 4.44 -23.24 4.49
CA LYS A 170 4.98 -24.58 4.27
C LYS A 170 4.97 -25.02 2.81
N LEU A 171 4.33 -24.27 1.90
CA LEU A 171 4.26 -24.62 0.49
C LEU A 171 5.61 -24.37 -0.20
N PRO A 172 6.18 -25.37 -0.90
CA PRO A 172 7.45 -25.21 -1.62
C PRO A 172 7.37 -24.09 -2.67
N GLY A 173 8.33 -23.17 -2.64
CA GLY A 173 8.40 -22.04 -3.58
C GLY A 173 7.41 -20.92 -3.30
N VAL A 174 6.68 -20.97 -2.19
CA VAL A 174 5.78 -19.90 -1.74
C VAL A 174 6.42 -19.14 -0.57
N GLU A 175 6.38 -17.83 -0.64
CA GLU A 175 6.85 -16.95 0.44
C GLU A 175 5.70 -16.04 0.85
N LEU A 176 5.44 -15.96 2.15
CA LEU A 176 4.50 -15.03 2.77
C LEU A 176 5.31 -13.95 3.49
N LYS A 177 5.18 -12.71 3.02
CA LYS A 177 5.83 -11.52 3.59
C LYS A 177 4.89 -10.79 4.55
N LYS A 178 5.44 -9.83 5.27
CA LYS A 178 4.67 -8.92 6.13
C LYS A 178 3.62 -8.16 5.28
N GLY A 179 2.42 -7.94 5.83
CA GLY A 179 1.30 -7.32 5.10
C GLY A 179 0.54 -8.27 4.18
N GLY A 180 0.68 -9.60 4.36
CA GLY A 180 -0.05 -10.59 3.56
C GLY A 180 0.42 -10.67 2.10
N GLU A 181 1.57 -10.10 1.76
CA GLU A 181 2.13 -10.23 0.42
C GLU A 181 2.65 -11.66 0.20
N ILE A 182 2.13 -12.30 -0.83
CA ILE A 182 2.51 -13.68 -1.20
C ILE A 182 3.28 -13.64 -2.50
N THR A 183 4.39 -14.38 -2.55
CA THR A 183 5.07 -14.68 -3.81
C THR A 183 5.06 -16.19 -4.06
N VAL A 184 4.84 -16.60 -5.30
CA VAL A 184 4.95 -18.00 -5.73
C VAL A 184 6.04 -18.08 -6.78
N ASN A 185 7.07 -18.84 -6.48
CA ASN A 185 8.27 -18.97 -7.34
C ASN A 185 8.89 -17.58 -7.68
N GLY A 186 8.94 -16.68 -6.69
CA GLY A 186 9.46 -15.32 -6.84
C GLY A 186 8.51 -14.34 -7.52
N LYS A 187 7.38 -14.78 -8.10
CA LYS A 187 6.36 -13.90 -8.66
C LYS A 187 5.34 -13.51 -7.60
N ARG A 188 5.10 -12.20 -7.46
CA ARG A 188 4.04 -11.69 -6.60
C ARG A 188 2.68 -12.21 -7.04
N VAL A 189 1.88 -12.64 -6.09
CA VAL A 189 0.48 -12.99 -6.30
C VAL A 189 -0.34 -11.69 -6.37
N ASP A 190 -1.01 -11.48 -7.50
CA ASP A 190 -1.85 -10.30 -7.70
C ASP A 190 -3.23 -10.48 -7.05
N VAL A 191 -3.75 -11.71 -7.07
CA VAL A 191 -5.10 -12.01 -6.58
C VAL A 191 -5.09 -13.28 -5.71
N LEU A 192 -5.62 -13.16 -4.48
CA LEU A 192 -5.89 -14.27 -3.60
C LEU A 192 -7.37 -14.65 -3.70
N MET A 193 -7.65 -15.88 -4.11
CA MET A 193 -9.03 -16.37 -4.30
C MET A 193 -9.41 -17.44 -3.29
N LEU A 194 -10.69 -17.48 -2.97
CA LEU A 194 -11.32 -18.56 -2.22
C LEU A 194 -12.38 -19.24 -3.08
N ASN A 195 -12.22 -20.56 -3.34
CA ASN A 195 -13.09 -21.34 -4.24
C ASN A 195 -13.29 -20.68 -5.63
N GLY A 196 -12.25 -20.05 -6.19
CA GLY A 196 -12.31 -19.35 -7.47
C GLY A 196 -12.97 -17.98 -7.44
N LYS A 197 -13.27 -17.45 -6.26
CA LYS A 197 -13.84 -16.12 -6.03
C LYS A 197 -12.82 -15.19 -5.42
N ASP A 198 -12.72 -13.98 -5.95
CA ASP A 198 -11.89 -12.93 -5.40
C ASP A 198 -12.59 -12.26 -4.22
N PHE A 199 -12.33 -12.76 -3.02
CA PHE A 199 -12.99 -12.26 -1.83
C PHE A 199 -12.17 -11.23 -1.04
N PHE A 200 -10.84 -11.18 -1.24
CA PHE A 200 -9.95 -10.53 -0.29
C PHE A 200 -8.90 -9.63 -0.96
N ASN A 201 -9.25 -8.96 -2.07
CA ASN A 201 -8.31 -8.12 -2.83
C ASN A 201 -7.71 -6.98 -2.00
N SER A 202 -8.47 -6.45 -1.04
CA SER A 202 -8.05 -5.35 -0.18
C SER A 202 -7.40 -5.81 1.11
N ASP A 203 -7.64 -7.06 1.55
CA ASP A 203 -7.18 -7.55 2.84
C ASP A 203 -6.90 -9.05 2.86
N ARG A 204 -5.68 -9.38 2.46
CA ARG A 204 -5.22 -10.77 2.41
C ARG A 204 -4.93 -11.34 3.80
N GLU A 205 -4.46 -10.51 4.72
CA GLU A 205 -4.13 -10.94 6.07
C GLU A 205 -5.38 -11.48 6.78
N LEU A 206 -6.53 -10.86 6.52
CA LEU A 206 -7.77 -11.28 7.13
C LEU A 206 -8.10 -12.76 6.88
N ILE A 207 -7.94 -13.26 5.65
CA ILE A 207 -8.20 -14.68 5.37
C ILE A 207 -7.03 -15.57 5.78
N LEU A 208 -5.79 -15.10 5.59
CA LEU A 208 -4.59 -15.86 5.94
C LEU A 208 -4.56 -16.22 7.41
N ASP A 209 -5.04 -15.34 8.25
CA ASP A 209 -4.92 -15.43 9.70
C ASP A 209 -6.18 -15.98 10.39
N ASN A 210 -7.30 -15.99 9.67
CA ASN A 210 -8.57 -16.41 10.26
C ASN A 210 -9.17 -17.68 9.64
N LEU A 211 -8.74 -18.09 8.43
CA LEU A 211 -9.23 -19.33 7.82
C LEU A 211 -8.42 -20.53 8.34
N PRO A 212 -9.06 -21.49 9.03
CA PRO A 212 -8.38 -22.69 9.50
C PRO A 212 -7.82 -23.54 8.34
N SER A 213 -6.56 -23.96 8.45
CA SER A 213 -5.88 -24.75 7.41
C SER A 213 -6.58 -26.09 7.13
N TYR A 214 -7.21 -26.71 8.12
CA TYR A 214 -7.93 -27.98 7.96
C TYR A 214 -9.15 -27.90 7.04
N MET A 215 -9.68 -26.67 6.78
CA MET A 215 -10.77 -26.47 5.82
C MET A 215 -10.30 -26.52 4.37
N VAL A 216 -8.99 -26.39 4.13
CA VAL A 216 -8.40 -26.31 2.80
C VAL A 216 -8.13 -27.71 2.27
N THR A 217 -8.45 -27.96 1.01
CA THR A 217 -8.12 -29.21 0.29
C THR A 217 -6.94 -29.02 -0.66
N LYS A 218 -6.93 -27.90 -1.39
CA LYS A 218 -5.87 -27.59 -2.39
C LYS A 218 -5.55 -26.10 -2.38
N VAL A 219 -4.31 -25.79 -2.71
CA VAL A 219 -3.87 -24.43 -3.04
C VAL A 219 -3.36 -24.44 -4.47
N GLN A 220 -3.92 -23.60 -5.34
CA GLN A 220 -3.65 -23.58 -6.76
C GLN A 220 -3.02 -22.25 -7.17
N SER A 221 -1.89 -22.27 -7.87
CA SER A 221 -1.26 -21.10 -8.43
C SER A 221 -1.29 -21.16 -9.95
N TYR A 222 -1.85 -20.13 -10.58
CA TYR A 222 -2.00 -20.03 -12.04
C TYR A 222 -2.08 -18.56 -12.48
N LEU A 223 -2.07 -18.36 -13.79
CA LEU A 223 -2.23 -17.06 -14.42
C LEU A 223 -3.61 -16.95 -15.03
N ARG A 224 -4.28 -15.81 -14.78
CA ARG A 224 -5.57 -15.51 -15.42
C ARG A 224 -5.53 -14.16 -16.14
N VAL A 225 -6.42 -13.98 -17.10
CA VAL A 225 -6.73 -12.68 -17.66
C VAL A 225 -7.50 -11.88 -16.59
N PRO A 226 -7.12 -10.60 -16.33
CA PRO A 226 -7.87 -9.75 -15.41
C PRO A 226 -9.35 -9.67 -15.79
N ASP A 227 -10.26 -9.66 -14.81
CA ASP A 227 -11.70 -9.75 -15.06
C ASP A 227 -12.23 -8.64 -15.98
N LYS A 228 -11.63 -7.44 -15.92
CA LYS A 228 -11.96 -6.31 -16.79
C LYS A 228 -11.70 -6.57 -18.29
N TYR A 229 -10.81 -7.49 -18.62
CA TYR A 229 -10.48 -7.86 -20.00
C TYR A 229 -11.01 -9.24 -20.41
N LYS A 230 -11.56 -9.98 -19.44
CA LYS A 230 -12.16 -11.28 -19.67
C LYS A 230 -13.27 -11.17 -20.70
N ASN A 231 -13.22 -12.00 -21.74
CA ASN A 231 -14.15 -11.99 -22.87
C ASN A 231 -14.11 -10.73 -23.77
N THR A 232 -13.07 -9.91 -23.65
CA THR A 232 -12.79 -8.83 -24.61
C THR A 232 -11.75 -9.29 -25.63
N SER A 233 -11.63 -8.59 -26.75
CA SER A 233 -10.54 -8.80 -27.70
C SER A 233 -9.16 -8.50 -27.10
N MET A 234 -9.10 -7.81 -25.94
CA MET A 234 -7.90 -7.53 -25.17
C MET A 234 -7.39 -8.74 -24.36
N ALA A 235 -8.21 -9.78 -24.15
CA ALA A 235 -7.89 -10.89 -23.27
C ALA A 235 -6.55 -11.59 -23.60
N GLU A 236 -6.20 -11.69 -24.89
CA GLU A 236 -4.97 -12.31 -25.37
C GLU A 236 -3.73 -11.37 -25.30
N HIS A 237 -3.96 -10.06 -25.10
CA HIS A 237 -2.96 -9.01 -25.24
C HIS A 237 -2.67 -8.26 -23.93
N VAL A 238 -3.27 -8.65 -22.82
CA VAL A 238 -3.03 -8.03 -21.52
C VAL A 238 -2.12 -8.88 -20.64
N GLU A 239 -1.41 -8.23 -19.74
CA GLU A 239 -0.66 -8.91 -18.70
C GLU A 239 -1.60 -9.75 -17.84
N LYS A 240 -1.29 -11.04 -17.71
CA LYS A 240 -2.08 -11.96 -16.89
C LYS A 240 -1.76 -11.77 -15.42
N GLU A 241 -2.79 -11.73 -14.59
CA GLU A 241 -2.67 -11.70 -13.13
C GLU A 241 -2.21 -13.04 -12.58
N SER A 242 -1.31 -13.02 -11.62
CA SER A 242 -0.91 -14.17 -10.84
C SER A 242 -1.94 -14.45 -9.74
N VAL A 243 -2.55 -15.62 -9.78
CA VAL A 243 -3.61 -16.03 -8.85
C VAL A 243 -3.11 -17.10 -7.91
N LEU A 244 -3.43 -16.96 -6.63
CA LEU A 244 -3.37 -18.03 -5.65
C LEU A 244 -4.81 -18.35 -5.20
N ASN A 245 -5.31 -19.52 -5.56
CA ASN A 245 -6.68 -19.94 -5.30
C ASN A 245 -6.73 -20.99 -4.21
N ILE A 246 -7.39 -20.68 -3.11
CA ILE A 246 -7.59 -21.57 -1.97
C ILE A 246 -8.88 -22.35 -2.20
N ARG A 247 -8.77 -23.68 -2.31
CA ARG A 247 -9.91 -24.57 -2.44
C ARG A 247 -10.28 -25.19 -1.10
N LEU A 248 -11.50 -24.98 -0.67
CA LEU A 248 -12.01 -25.55 0.56
C LEU A 248 -12.52 -26.97 0.35
N LYS A 249 -12.52 -27.77 1.41
CA LYS A 249 -13.24 -29.03 1.47
C LYS A 249 -14.73 -28.75 1.27
N ARG A 250 -15.40 -29.67 0.63
CA ARG A 250 -16.82 -29.57 0.24
C ARG A 250 -17.75 -29.14 1.40
N GLU A 251 -17.50 -29.69 2.57
CA GLU A 251 -18.28 -29.45 3.78
C GLU A 251 -18.15 -28.02 4.34
N TYR A 252 -17.11 -27.28 3.90
CA TYR A 252 -16.86 -25.90 4.30
C TYR A 252 -17.09 -24.90 3.16
N ALA A 253 -17.64 -25.31 2.02
CA ALA A 253 -17.89 -24.42 0.88
C ALA A 253 -18.88 -23.28 1.20
N LYS A 254 -19.78 -23.50 2.18
CA LYS A 254 -20.67 -22.49 2.76
C LYS A 254 -20.56 -22.58 4.27
N SER A 255 -19.86 -21.68 4.93
CA SER A 255 -19.60 -21.80 6.36
C SER A 255 -19.47 -20.47 7.07
N TRP A 256 -19.45 -20.56 8.39
CA TRP A 256 -19.06 -19.51 9.30
C TRP A 256 -17.70 -19.83 9.92
N VAL A 257 -16.85 -18.84 9.98
CA VAL A 257 -15.58 -18.88 10.71
C VAL A 257 -15.57 -17.70 11.66
N SER A 258 -15.30 -17.91 12.93
CA SER A 258 -15.22 -16.84 13.91
C SER A 258 -14.19 -17.14 14.99
N ASN A 259 -13.52 -16.07 15.44
CA ASN A 259 -12.49 -16.10 16.46
C ASN A 259 -12.76 -15.00 17.47
N VAL A 260 -12.60 -15.32 18.76
CA VAL A 260 -12.57 -14.34 19.84
C VAL A 260 -11.28 -14.55 20.62
N GLU A 261 -10.52 -13.48 20.80
CA GLU A 261 -9.26 -13.49 21.54
C GLU A 261 -9.33 -12.45 22.66
N VAL A 262 -8.97 -12.84 23.86
CA VAL A 262 -8.82 -11.94 25.00
C VAL A 262 -7.46 -12.17 25.66
N GLY A 263 -6.86 -11.11 26.15
CA GLY A 263 -5.55 -11.17 26.78
C GLY A 263 -5.39 -10.15 27.90
N ALA A 264 -4.68 -10.54 28.93
CA ALA A 264 -4.26 -9.66 30.02
C ALA A 264 -2.80 -9.92 30.37
N GLY A 265 -2.07 -8.86 30.67
CA GLY A 265 -0.64 -8.92 30.94
C GLY A 265 -0.20 -8.01 32.09
N SER A 266 1.10 -8.10 32.42
CA SER A 266 1.76 -7.15 33.32
C SER A 266 1.66 -5.73 32.76
N GLU A 267 1.97 -4.71 33.56
CA GLU A 267 1.97 -3.31 33.16
C GLU A 267 0.60 -2.88 32.55
N SER A 268 -0.50 -3.42 33.10
CA SER A 268 -1.88 -3.14 32.62
C SER A 268 -2.09 -3.38 31.12
N ARG A 269 -1.33 -4.29 30.51
CA ARG A 269 -1.49 -4.64 29.09
C ARG A 269 -2.76 -5.45 28.88
N LYS A 270 -3.55 -5.04 27.84
CA LYS A 270 -4.86 -5.61 27.54
C LYS A 270 -5.00 -5.86 26.05
N LEU A 271 -5.71 -6.92 25.69
CA LEU A 271 -6.04 -7.28 24.32
C LEU A 271 -7.45 -7.85 24.25
N GLY A 272 -8.25 -7.36 23.33
CA GLY A 272 -9.53 -7.92 22.94
C GLY A 272 -9.68 -7.92 21.43
N ARG A 273 -9.95 -9.08 20.83
CA ARG A 273 -10.16 -9.19 19.39
C ARG A 273 -11.36 -10.07 19.10
N LEU A 274 -12.10 -9.72 18.08
CA LEU A 274 -13.18 -10.53 17.53
C LEU A 274 -13.07 -10.56 15.99
N PHE A 275 -13.44 -11.68 15.42
CA PHE A 275 -13.54 -11.87 13.99
C PHE A 275 -14.69 -12.80 13.65
N GLY A 276 -15.50 -12.44 12.65
CA GLY A 276 -16.55 -13.27 12.09
C GLY A 276 -16.54 -13.18 10.57
N LEU A 277 -16.49 -14.32 9.89
CA LEU A 277 -16.57 -14.44 8.45
C LEU A 277 -17.67 -15.42 8.04
N ARG A 278 -18.63 -14.93 7.26
CA ARG A 278 -19.62 -15.75 6.56
C ARG A 278 -19.39 -15.68 5.07
N PHE A 279 -19.40 -16.82 4.40
CA PHE A 279 -19.35 -16.87 2.95
C PHE A 279 -20.35 -17.86 2.37
N THR A 280 -20.82 -17.56 1.16
CA THR A 280 -21.74 -18.34 0.36
C THR A 280 -21.25 -18.38 -1.09
N ASP A 281 -22.03 -18.97 -2.01
CA ASP A 281 -21.70 -18.99 -3.44
C ASP A 281 -21.63 -17.59 -4.07
N LYS A 282 -22.37 -16.60 -3.52
CA LYS A 282 -22.56 -15.28 -4.09
C LYS A 282 -22.14 -14.12 -3.20
N SER A 283 -21.98 -14.36 -1.91
CA SER A 283 -21.75 -13.29 -0.95
C SER A 283 -20.74 -13.67 0.12
N ARG A 284 -20.09 -12.64 0.64
CA ARG A 284 -19.23 -12.69 1.80
C ARG A 284 -19.57 -11.51 2.73
N LEU A 285 -19.55 -11.77 4.01
CA LEU A 285 -19.62 -10.75 5.05
C LEU A 285 -18.56 -11.06 6.09
N SER A 286 -17.70 -10.12 6.41
CA SER A 286 -16.76 -10.17 7.53
C SER A 286 -16.99 -9.03 8.49
N ILE A 287 -16.84 -9.30 9.77
CA ILE A 287 -16.89 -8.32 10.85
C ILE A 287 -15.65 -8.56 11.71
N PHE A 288 -14.97 -7.49 12.09
CA PHE A 288 -13.80 -7.59 12.95
C PHE A 288 -13.76 -6.45 13.97
N GLY A 289 -13.14 -6.73 15.11
CA GLY A 289 -12.84 -5.74 16.13
C GLY A 289 -11.52 -6.03 16.80
N ASN A 290 -10.75 -4.97 17.15
CA ASN A 290 -9.46 -5.05 17.84
C ASN A 290 -9.39 -3.91 18.85
N THR A 291 -9.14 -4.23 20.11
CA THR A 291 -8.83 -3.26 21.15
C THR A 291 -7.61 -3.71 21.91
N ASN A 292 -6.61 -2.84 22.03
CA ASN A 292 -5.39 -3.15 22.78
C ASN A 292 -4.58 -1.90 23.11
N ASN A 293 -3.64 -2.04 24.04
CA ASN A 293 -2.59 -1.08 24.35
C ASN A 293 -1.18 -1.66 24.13
N LEU A 294 -1.02 -2.43 23.04
CA LEU A 294 0.19 -3.15 22.65
C LEU A 294 0.85 -2.59 21.39
N ASN A 295 0.39 -1.43 20.90
CA ASN A 295 0.74 -0.87 19.59
C ASN A 295 0.49 -1.87 18.44
N ASP A 296 -0.51 -2.76 18.60
CA ASP A 296 -0.80 -3.83 17.67
C ASP A 296 -2.06 -3.49 16.85
N ASP A 297 -1.86 -2.92 15.67
CA ASP A 297 -2.92 -2.53 14.72
C ASP A 297 -3.34 -3.66 13.77
N ARG A 298 -2.82 -4.88 13.99
CA ARG A 298 -3.16 -6.05 13.18
C ARG A 298 -4.63 -6.42 13.34
N LYS A 299 -5.22 -6.89 12.26
CA LYS A 299 -6.60 -7.39 12.30
C LYS A 299 -6.70 -8.68 13.12
N PRO A 300 -7.89 -8.98 13.67
CA PRO A 300 -8.08 -10.14 14.53
C PRO A 300 -7.77 -11.47 13.86
N GLY A 301 -7.26 -12.40 14.63
CA GLY A 301 -6.93 -13.77 14.22
C GLY A 301 -5.54 -13.92 13.62
N GLU A 302 -4.81 -12.85 13.46
CA GLU A 302 -3.43 -12.89 13.02
C GLU A 302 -2.57 -13.56 14.10
N GLN A 303 -2.30 -14.84 13.90
CA GLN A 303 -1.27 -15.58 14.63
C GLN A 303 0.04 -15.56 13.85
N GLY A 304 0.19 -14.57 12.98
CA GLY A 304 1.30 -14.41 12.07
C GLY A 304 2.64 -14.62 12.76
N ASP A 305 3.68 -14.54 11.98
CA ASP A 305 5.02 -14.67 12.50
C ASP A 305 5.12 -13.83 13.77
N TRP A 306 5.44 -14.50 14.84
CA TRP A 306 6.04 -13.88 15.98
C TRP A 306 7.20 -13.02 15.46
N THR A 307 6.93 -11.77 15.16
CA THR A 307 7.92 -10.73 14.91
C THR A 307 7.97 -9.88 16.15
N PRO A 308 8.89 -10.21 17.08
CA PRO A 308 8.97 -9.53 18.37
C PRO A 308 9.37 -8.07 18.28
N LEU A 309 9.79 -7.63 17.13
CA LEU A 309 10.42 -6.34 16.90
C LEU A 309 9.57 -5.46 16.01
N GLN A 310 8.35 -5.15 16.41
CA GLN A 310 7.78 -3.89 16.00
C GLN A 310 8.30 -2.81 16.96
N GLN A 311 9.36 -2.14 16.52
CA GLN A 311 9.78 -0.87 17.11
C GLN A 311 8.69 0.16 16.78
N SER A 312 7.62 0.14 17.57
CA SER A 312 6.60 1.19 17.52
C SER A 312 7.15 2.45 18.16
N GLN A 313 6.87 3.59 17.57
CA GLN A 313 7.12 4.88 18.22
C GLN A 313 6.01 5.14 19.22
N GLY A 314 6.39 5.45 20.45
CA GLY A 314 5.43 5.83 21.48
C GLY A 314 4.59 4.68 22.00
N LEU A 315 3.61 5.04 22.80
CA LEU A 315 2.58 4.17 23.35
C LEU A 315 1.25 4.48 22.68
N MET A 316 0.49 3.44 22.31
CA MET A 316 -0.80 3.62 21.63
C MET A 316 -1.84 2.65 22.20
N THR A 317 -3.00 3.18 22.55
CA THR A 317 -4.23 2.43 22.79
C THR A 317 -5.12 2.50 21.57
N LEU A 318 -5.58 1.35 21.11
CA LEU A 318 -6.33 1.20 19.87
C LEU A 318 -7.73 0.62 20.15
N TYR A 319 -8.75 1.17 19.49
CA TYR A 319 -10.09 0.61 19.33
C TYR A 319 -10.42 0.62 17.82
N ASP A 320 -10.62 -0.54 17.24
CA ASP A 320 -10.83 -0.69 15.80
C ASP A 320 -12.00 -1.65 15.55
N LEU A 321 -12.97 -1.22 14.76
CA LEU A 321 -14.16 -1.99 14.38
C LEU A 321 -14.37 -1.86 12.88
N GLY A 322 -14.57 -2.99 12.19
CA GLY A 322 -14.82 -2.96 10.76
C GLY A 322 -15.82 -4.01 10.30
N ILE A 323 -16.44 -3.69 9.17
CA ILE A 323 -17.36 -4.55 8.44
C ILE A 323 -17.02 -4.51 6.96
N GLU A 324 -16.99 -5.68 6.31
CA GLU A 324 -16.78 -5.78 4.88
C GLU A 324 -17.79 -6.74 4.26
N GLY A 325 -18.39 -6.33 3.15
CA GLY A 325 -19.36 -7.12 2.40
C GLY A 325 -18.99 -7.21 0.93
N LYS A 326 -19.15 -8.40 0.34
CA LYS A 326 -19.02 -8.62 -1.10
C LYS A 326 -20.22 -9.40 -1.61
N TYR A 327 -20.71 -9.00 -2.80
CA TYR A 327 -21.78 -9.69 -3.51
C TYR A 327 -21.43 -9.80 -4.99
N GLU A 328 -21.49 -11.01 -5.52
CA GLU A 328 -21.28 -11.30 -6.94
C GLU A 328 -22.49 -12.03 -7.50
N ASN A 329 -22.99 -11.60 -8.64
CA ASN A 329 -24.04 -12.28 -9.37
C ASN A 329 -23.79 -12.17 -10.89
N GLU A 330 -23.87 -13.28 -11.58
CA GLU A 330 -23.80 -13.34 -13.03
C GLU A 330 -25.09 -13.99 -13.56
N LYS A 331 -25.78 -13.29 -14.46
CA LYS A 331 -27.01 -13.78 -15.08
C LYS A 331 -27.09 -13.30 -16.53
N ASP A 332 -27.30 -14.24 -17.47
CA ASP A 332 -27.60 -13.95 -18.87
C ASP A 332 -26.60 -13.00 -19.58
N GLY A 333 -25.29 -13.15 -19.28
CA GLY A 333 -24.24 -12.31 -19.85
C GLY A 333 -24.11 -10.92 -19.22
N PHE A 334 -24.78 -10.69 -18.09
CA PHE A 334 -24.62 -9.53 -17.24
C PHE A 334 -24.07 -9.96 -15.89
N SER A 335 -22.98 -9.36 -15.45
CA SER A 335 -22.42 -9.60 -14.12
C SER A 335 -22.33 -8.33 -13.32
N ILE A 336 -22.62 -8.44 -12.02
CA ILE A 336 -22.45 -7.40 -11.03
C ILE A 336 -21.55 -7.94 -9.91
N ASP A 337 -20.55 -7.17 -9.56
CA ASP A 337 -19.70 -7.38 -8.41
C ASP A 337 -19.75 -6.12 -7.55
N TYR A 338 -20.24 -6.27 -6.32
CA TYR A 338 -20.29 -5.20 -5.33
C TYR A 338 -19.36 -5.53 -4.17
N ASN A 339 -18.58 -4.55 -3.75
CA ASN A 339 -17.69 -4.62 -2.60
C ASN A 339 -17.88 -3.36 -1.74
N GLY A 340 -18.27 -3.53 -0.50
CA GLY A 340 -18.46 -2.45 0.46
C GLY A 340 -17.71 -2.71 1.75
N SER A 341 -17.13 -1.67 2.34
CA SER A 341 -16.48 -1.72 3.65
C SER A 341 -16.76 -0.47 4.47
N GLY A 342 -16.84 -0.65 5.79
CA GLY A 342 -16.88 0.42 6.76
C GLY A 342 -15.94 0.13 7.91
N ARG A 343 -15.21 1.15 8.40
CA ARG A 343 -14.28 1.03 9.52
C ARG A 343 -14.36 2.24 10.42
N LEU A 344 -14.33 2.00 11.72
CA LEU A 344 -14.15 2.97 12.78
C LEU A 344 -12.89 2.61 13.54
N LYS A 345 -11.95 3.55 13.61
CA LYS A 345 -10.69 3.37 14.35
C LYS A 345 -10.49 4.58 15.26
N TYR A 346 -10.35 4.33 16.56
CA TYR A 346 -9.94 5.34 17.52
C TYR A 346 -8.59 4.97 18.10
N THR A 347 -7.69 5.95 18.16
CA THR A 347 -6.37 5.81 18.75
C THR A 347 -6.14 6.87 19.79
N ASP A 348 -5.56 6.48 20.92
CA ASP A 348 -5.03 7.36 21.95
C ASP A 348 -3.54 7.06 22.09
N SER A 349 -2.70 8.06 21.83
CA SER A 349 -1.25 7.89 21.68
C SER A 349 -0.47 8.87 22.55
N GLU A 350 0.65 8.41 23.06
CA GLU A 350 1.62 9.18 23.82
C GLU A 350 3.02 8.86 23.27
N ASN A 351 3.78 9.92 22.98
CA ASN A 351 5.10 9.76 22.41
C ASN A 351 6.08 10.72 23.05
N ASP A 352 7.06 10.16 23.74
CA ASP A 352 8.19 10.88 24.31
C ASP A 352 9.39 10.70 23.41
N SER A 353 10.03 11.78 23.04
CA SER A 353 11.20 11.74 22.19
C SER A 353 12.24 12.78 22.59
N HIS A 354 13.49 12.46 22.33
CA HIS A 354 14.56 13.41 22.40
C HIS A 354 15.48 13.27 21.16
N SER A 355 16.04 14.39 20.72
CA SER A 355 16.82 14.43 19.49
C SER A 355 18.11 15.21 19.64
N VAL A 356 19.11 14.70 18.90
CA VAL A 356 20.40 15.34 18.69
C VAL A 356 20.49 15.72 17.24
N ASN A 357 20.71 17.00 16.96
CA ASN A 357 20.77 17.55 15.60
C ASN A 357 22.12 18.21 15.37
N GLU A 358 22.64 18.06 14.16
CA GLU A 358 23.83 18.79 13.70
C GLU A 358 23.51 19.39 12.32
N SER A 359 23.65 20.71 12.18
CA SER A 359 23.45 21.41 10.90
C SER A 359 24.81 21.67 10.27
N PHE A 360 24.98 21.28 8.99
CA PHE A 360 26.24 21.42 8.25
C PHE A 360 26.32 22.80 7.63
N LEU A 361 27.16 23.67 8.18
CA LEU A 361 27.36 25.04 7.73
C LEU A 361 28.82 25.29 7.37
N GLU A 362 29.07 26.07 6.31
CA GLU A 362 30.40 26.40 5.82
C GLU A 362 31.27 27.07 6.90
N SER A 363 30.68 27.93 7.73
CA SER A 363 31.40 28.69 8.79
C SER A 363 31.52 27.91 10.12
N GLY A 364 31.24 26.61 10.13
CA GLY A 364 31.21 25.74 11.30
C GLY A 364 29.81 25.29 11.68
N ASN A 365 29.66 24.03 12.08
CA ASN A 365 28.40 23.40 12.36
C ASN A 365 27.67 24.03 13.57
N THR A 366 26.35 23.84 13.64
CA THR A 366 25.56 24.12 14.85
C THR A 366 24.95 22.83 15.38
N TYR A 367 24.79 22.76 16.66
CA TYR A 367 24.35 21.58 17.39
C TYR A 367 23.04 21.86 18.11
N GLY A 368 22.05 21.03 17.88
CA GLY A 368 20.74 21.11 18.51
C GLY A 368 20.50 19.95 19.47
N ARG A 369 19.79 20.24 20.54
CA ARG A 369 19.26 19.26 21.48
C ARG A 369 17.80 19.56 21.70
N SER A 370 16.92 18.57 21.61
CA SER A 370 15.49 18.79 21.83
C SER A 370 14.84 17.62 22.56
N VAL A 371 13.85 17.94 23.36
CA VAL A 371 12.96 17.01 24.05
C VAL A 371 11.54 17.35 23.67
N ASN A 372 10.71 16.35 23.40
CA ASN A 372 9.32 16.54 23.04
C ASN A 372 8.45 15.42 23.59
N ASN A 373 7.42 15.79 24.35
CA ASN A 373 6.36 14.92 24.83
C ASN A 373 5.10 15.29 24.09
N SER A 374 4.50 14.35 23.39
CA SER A 374 3.27 14.59 22.61
C SER A 374 2.22 13.53 22.89
N PHE A 375 0.97 13.95 22.87
CA PHE A 375 -0.19 13.08 22.99
C PHE A 375 -1.18 13.38 21.87
N GLY A 376 -1.94 12.37 21.47
CA GLY A 376 -2.90 12.55 20.39
C GLY A 376 -4.04 11.55 20.46
N LYS A 377 -5.25 12.06 20.25
CA LYS A 377 -6.47 11.27 20.08
C LYS A 377 -6.95 11.43 18.66
N ASN A 378 -7.21 10.32 18.00
CA ASN A 378 -7.61 10.34 16.61
C ASN A 378 -8.78 9.37 16.40
N LEU A 379 -9.89 9.87 15.82
CA LEU A 379 -11.04 9.10 15.38
C LEU A 379 -11.07 9.07 13.86
N ASP A 380 -10.89 7.91 13.27
CA ASP A 380 -10.95 7.67 11.84
C ASP A 380 -12.23 6.90 11.49
N LEU A 381 -13.08 7.48 10.67
CA LEU A 381 -14.22 6.82 10.04
C LEU A 381 -13.95 6.68 8.55
N SER A 382 -14.09 5.47 8.02
CA SER A 382 -13.93 5.26 6.59
C SER A 382 -15.02 4.36 6.03
N MET A 383 -15.48 4.69 4.84
CA MET A 383 -16.45 3.93 4.07
C MET A 383 -15.97 3.84 2.63
N SER A 384 -15.94 2.63 2.08
CA SER A 384 -15.57 2.40 0.69
C SER A 384 -16.59 1.52 -0.01
N ASN A 385 -16.98 1.89 -1.22
CA ASN A 385 -17.92 1.14 -2.06
C ASN A 385 -17.32 0.99 -3.46
N ARG A 386 -17.38 -0.22 -4.00
CA ARG A 386 -16.99 -0.51 -5.37
C ARG A 386 -18.07 -1.33 -6.04
N ILE A 387 -18.46 -0.90 -7.23
CA ILE A 387 -19.40 -1.60 -8.10
C ILE A 387 -18.71 -1.87 -9.42
N TYR A 388 -18.68 -3.12 -9.84
CA TYR A 388 -18.18 -3.54 -11.13
C TYR A 388 -19.31 -4.19 -11.91
N LEU A 389 -19.62 -3.65 -13.08
CA LEU A 389 -20.64 -4.15 -13.98
C LEU A 389 -19.99 -4.59 -15.29
N LEU A 390 -20.27 -5.81 -15.70
CA LEU A 390 -19.85 -6.32 -17.00
C LEU A 390 -21.08 -6.77 -17.79
N SER A 391 -21.24 -6.25 -19.00
CA SER A 391 -22.29 -6.68 -19.94
C SER A 391 -21.66 -7.24 -21.22
N GLN A 392 -21.98 -8.47 -21.52
CA GLN A 392 -21.67 -9.10 -22.81
C GLN A 392 -22.75 -8.77 -23.86
N ARG A 393 -23.89 -8.21 -23.43
CA ARG A 393 -24.97 -7.82 -24.33
C ARG A 393 -24.62 -6.53 -25.06
N SER A 394 -25.02 -6.43 -26.32
CA SER A 394 -24.92 -5.16 -27.07
C SER A 394 -25.96 -4.17 -26.58
N PHE A 395 -25.47 -2.96 -26.28
CA PHE A 395 -26.33 -1.81 -25.95
C PHE A 395 -25.85 -0.57 -26.71
N MET A 396 -26.74 0.14 -27.37
CA MET A 396 -26.46 1.37 -28.17
C MET A 396 -25.29 1.22 -29.17
N GLY A 397 -25.19 0.08 -29.85
CA GLY A 397 -24.07 -0.19 -30.78
C GLY A 397 -22.75 -0.53 -30.17
N LEU A 398 -22.66 -0.64 -28.87
CA LEU A 398 -21.47 -1.06 -28.09
C LEU A 398 -21.62 -2.49 -27.58
N LYS A 399 -20.52 -3.21 -27.40
CA LYS A 399 -20.44 -4.53 -26.77
C LYS A 399 -19.30 -4.57 -25.76
N HIS A 400 -19.26 -5.62 -24.94
CA HIS A 400 -18.26 -5.79 -23.88
C HIS A 400 -18.16 -4.58 -22.96
N ILE A 401 -19.35 -4.06 -22.57
CA ILE A 401 -19.43 -2.88 -21.72
C ILE A 401 -19.00 -3.25 -20.31
N ASN A 402 -18.01 -2.54 -19.84
CA ASN A 402 -17.41 -2.69 -18.52
C ASN A 402 -17.49 -1.34 -17.81
N VAL A 403 -18.20 -1.28 -16.69
CA VAL A 403 -18.30 -0.11 -15.84
C VAL A 403 -17.75 -0.44 -14.47
N ASN A 404 -16.82 0.38 -14.01
CA ASN A 404 -16.30 0.29 -12.67
C ASN A 404 -16.57 1.61 -11.96
N PHE A 405 -17.23 1.56 -10.84
CA PHE A 405 -17.53 2.71 -9.98
C PHE A 405 -16.91 2.46 -8.61
N HIS A 406 -16.23 3.45 -8.08
CA HIS A 406 -15.63 3.44 -6.75
C HIS A 406 -15.92 4.75 -6.04
N ASN A 407 -16.31 4.64 -4.77
CA ASN A 407 -16.45 5.77 -3.87
C ASN A 407 -15.80 5.44 -2.53
N GLU A 408 -14.97 6.33 -2.03
CA GLU A 408 -14.37 6.25 -0.71
C GLU A 408 -14.60 7.56 0.03
N ILE A 409 -15.08 7.48 1.27
CA ILE A 409 -15.28 8.63 2.16
C ILE A 409 -14.50 8.34 3.43
N LYS A 410 -13.70 9.32 3.88
CA LYS A 410 -12.99 9.27 5.15
C LYS A 410 -13.28 10.54 5.93
N TYR A 411 -13.55 10.37 7.20
CA TYR A 411 -13.61 11.44 8.18
C TYR A 411 -12.62 11.15 9.29
N GLN A 412 -11.80 12.11 9.61
CA GLN A 412 -10.81 12.02 10.66
C GLN A 412 -11.00 13.19 11.60
N ASP A 413 -11.13 12.92 12.89
CA ASP A 413 -11.18 13.92 13.96
C ASP A 413 -9.96 13.74 14.86
N ARG A 414 -9.25 14.85 15.13
CA ARG A 414 -7.97 14.82 15.82
C ARG A 414 -7.95 15.83 16.94
N SER A 415 -7.48 15.40 18.12
CA SER A 415 -7.09 16.28 19.21
C SER A 415 -5.67 15.91 19.63
N ASN A 416 -4.77 16.85 19.61
CA ASN A 416 -3.37 16.62 19.93
C ASN A 416 -2.82 17.70 20.84
N GLY A 417 -1.74 17.40 21.53
CA GLY A 417 -0.98 18.38 22.28
C GLY A 417 0.47 17.94 22.38
N ALA A 418 1.34 18.91 22.60
CA ALA A 418 2.75 18.65 22.80
C ALA A 418 3.37 19.67 23.76
N GLN A 419 4.35 19.18 24.51
CA GLN A 419 5.23 20.01 25.31
C GLN A 419 6.67 19.71 24.92
N GLY A 420 7.39 20.73 24.50
CA GLY A 420 8.75 20.58 24.01
C GLY A 420 9.70 21.64 24.48
N ALA A 421 10.97 21.30 24.50
CA ALA A 421 12.07 22.21 24.71
C ALA A 421 13.20 21.89 23.74
N SER A 422 13.88 22.94 23.23
CA SER A 422 15.07 22.79 22.40
C SER A 422 16.10 23.86 22.71
N ALA A 423 17.37 23.51 22.52
CA ALA A 423 18.46 24.46 22.64
C ALA A 423 19.45 24.31 21.48
N THR A 424 20.03 25.41 21.01
CA THR A 424 21.00 25.43 19.91
C THR A 424 22.34 25.97 20.41
N PHE A 425 23.42 25.32 19.98
CA PHE A 425 24.80 25.58 20.39
C PHE A 425 25.71 25.76 19.18
N LEU A 426 26.81 26.50 19.34
CA LEU A 426 27.87 26.64 18.32
C LEU A 426 28.96 25.58 18.44
N GLU A 427 29.01 24.89 19.59
CA GLU A 427 29.96 23.83 19.89
C GLU A 427 29.19 22.56 20.27
N ASP A 428 29.74 21.38 20.00
CA ASP A 428 29.21 20.14 20.55
C ASP A 428 29.54 20.03 22.03
N ILE A 429 28.55 20.31 22.85
CA ILE A 429 28.68 20.23 24.32
C ILE A 429 28.00 18.97 24.89
N GLY A 430 27.67 17.97 24.05
CA GLY A 430 26.93 16.78 24.46
C GLY A 430 27.53 16.07 25.67
N GLU A 431 28.81 15.80 25.64
CA GLU A 431 29.52 15.15 26.77
C GLU A 431 29.54 16.01 28.05
N ARG A 432 29.57 17.36 27.90
CA ARG A 432 29.58 18.27 29.06
C ARG A 432 28.19 18.39 29.70
N LEU A 433 27.09 18.19 28.95
CA LEU A 433 25.75 18.21 29.51
C LEU A 433 25.43 16.95 30.34
N GLY A 434 26.19 15.88 30.14
CA GLY A 434 26.05 14.60 30.87
C GLY A 434 24.79 13.80 30.43
N GLU A 435 24.59 12.65 31.10
CA GLU A 435 23.47 11.74 30.75
C GLU A 435 22.08 12.35 30.93
N ASN A 436 21.93 13.32 31.86
CA ASN A 436 20.67 13.99 32.17
C ASN A 436 20.48 15.31 31.40
N TRP A 437 21.03 15.44 30.19
CA TRP A 437 20.95 16.66 29.39
C TRP A 437 19.50 17.06 29.05
N THR A 438 18.58 16.11 28.99
CA THR A 438 17.14 16.36 28.73
C THR A 438 16.52 17.21 29.84
N ASP A 439 16.83 16.90 31.11
CA ASP A 439 16.33 17.67 32.26
C ASP A 439 16.93 19.09 32.28
N SER A 440 18.19 19.21 31.84
CA SER A 440 18.87 20.50 31.75
C SER A 440 18.22 21.42 30.72
N ILE A 441 17.69 20.89 29.61
CA ILE A 441 16.98 21.67 28.59
C ILE A 441 15.57 22.00 29.03
N LEU A 442 14.86 21.12 29.70
CA LEU A 442 13.50 21.33 30.21
C LEU A 442 13.46 22.32 31.37
N ASN A 443 14.44 22.28 32.29
CA ASN A 443 14.46 23.10 33.51
C ASN A 443 15.29 24.37 33.32
N PRO A 444 14.67 25.58 33.29
CA PRO A 444 15.38 26.82 33.08
C PRO A 444 16.37 27.22 34.19
N ASN A 445 16.21 26.63 35.39
CA ASN A 445 17.08 26.93 36.53
C ASN A 445 18.28 26.00 36.62
N ALA A 446 18.34 24.94 35.82
CA ALA A 446 19.31 23.86 36.00
C ALA A 446 20.65 24.13 35.34
N GLY A 447 21.02 25.30 34.82
CA GLY A 447 22.26 25.16 34.11
C GLY A 447 23.05 26.43 33.80
N SER A 448 24.13 26.60 34.55
CA SER A 448 25.23 27.47 34.17
C SER A 448 25.80 27.14 32.78
N LEU A 449 25.75 25.88 32.32
CA LEU A 449 26.20 25.42 30.99
C LEU A 449 25.26 25.93 29.87
N LEU A 450 23.94 25.82 30.03
CA LEU A 450 22.99 26.36 29.04
C LEU A 450 23.16 27.89 28.89
N ARG A 451 23.24 28.62 30.00
CA ARG A 451 23.47 30.09 29.97
C ARG A 451 24.81 30.46 29.33
N LYS A 452 25.82 29.63 29.48
CA LYS A 452 27.16 29.89 28.95
C LYS A 452 27.27 29.56 27.44
N TYR A 453 26.65 28.48 26.98
CA TYR A 453 26.91 27.94 25.64
C TYR A 453 25.70 28.00 24.70
N ALA A 454 24.44 28.04 25.19
CA ALA A 454 23.27 28.07 24.31
C ALA A 454 23.06 29.47 23.70
N ILE A 455 22.92 29.50 22.37
CA ILE A 455 22.54 30.73 21.63
C ILE A 455 21.06 31.02 21.87
N THR A 456 20.24 29.97 21.71
CA THR A 456 18.79 30.04 21.90
C THR A 456 18.32 28.83 22.69
N ARG A 457 17.27 29.05 23.47
CA ARG A 457 16.45 27.99 24.08
C ARG A 457 14.99 28.29 23.76
N ASN A 458 14.28 27.28 23.28
CA ASN A 458 12.88 27.40 22.91
C ASN A 458 12.04 26.44 23.73
N LEU A 459 10.99 26.93 24.35
CA LEU A 459 9.97 26.15 25.06
C LEU A 459 8.65 26.30 24.32
N THR A 460 7.98 25.20 24.09
CA THR A 460 6.67 25.17 23.42
C THR A 460 5.70 24.31 24.21
N HIS A 461 4.47 24.80 24.33
CA HIS A 461 3.35 24.03 24.84
C HIS A 461 2.17 24.27 23.90
N SER A 462 1.74 23.23 23.21
CA SER A 462 0.72 23.32 22.16
C SER A 462 -0.47 22.39 22.39
N LYS A 463 -1.62 22.82 21.91
CA LYS A 463 -2.86 22.05 21.86
C LYS A 463 -3.55 22.34 20.54
N GLY A 464 -3.99 21.30 19.84
CA GLY A 464 -4.66 21.44 18.57
C GLY A 464 -5.85 20.49 18.46
N ASP A 465 -6.93 21.00 17.88
CA ASP A 465 -8.11 20.24 17.52
C ASP A 465 -8.38 20.44 16.01
N GLY A 466 -8.79 19.39 15.34
CA GLY A 466 -9.05 19.53 13.91
C GLY A 466 -9.73 18.31 13.31
N HIS A 467 -10.35 18.54 12.16
CA HIS A 467 -10.95 17.46 11.40
C HIS A 467 -10.59 17.54 9.93
N THR A 468 -10.55 16.37 9.30
CA THR A 468 -10.35 16.22 7.87
C THR A 468 -11.46 15.35 7.29
N MET A 469 -12.09 15.80 6.22
CA MET A 469 -13.05 15.04 5.45
C MET A 469 -12.54 14.87 4.03
N THR A 470 -12.39 13.62 3.58
CA THR A 470 -12.02 13.31 2.20
C THR A 470 -13.10 12.48 1.53
N SER A 471 -13.39 12.79 0.27
CA SER A 471 -14.24 11.96 -0.57
C SER A 471 -13.57 11.78 -1.92
N GLN A 472 -13.36 10.53 -2.30
CA GLN A 472 -12.83 10.16 -3.61
C GLN A 472 -13.86 9.33 -4.35
N THR A 473 -14.26 9.79 -5.54
CA THR A 473 -15.19 9.07 -6.39
C THR A 473 -14.60 8.98 -7.79
N TRP A 474 -14.54 7.78 -8.34
CA TRP A 474 -14.11 7.60 -9.71
C TRP A 474 -14.95 6.53 -10.42
N SER A 475 -15.09 6.69 -11.71
CA SER A 475 -15.75 5.73 -12.57
C SER A 475 -14.97 5.55 -13.87
N SER A 476 -14.95 4.33 -14.37
CA SER A 476 -14.41 4.02 -15.69
C SER A 476 -15.41 3.22 -16.49
N LEU A 477 -15.56 3.58 -17.74
CA LEU A 477 -16.34 2.86 -18.73
C LEU A 477 -15.39 2.43 -19.85
N HIS A 478 -15.39 1.13 -20.17
CA HIS A 478 -14.70 0.57 -21.32
C HIS A 478 -15.68 -0.20 -22.19
N ALA A 479 -15.62 -0.01 -23.49
CA ALA A 479 -16.49 -0.69 -24.43
C ALA A 479 -15.83 -0.81 -25.80
N SER A 480 -16.30 -1.75 -26.61
CA SER A 480 -15.90 -1.88 -28.02
C SER A 480 -17.13 -1.73 -28.93
N PRO A 481 -17.02 -1.14 -30.13
CA PRO A 481 -18.09 -1.12 -31.08
C PRO A 481 -18.57 -2.52 -31.47
N LYS A 482 -19.88 -2.71 -31.62
CA LYS A 482 -20.48 -4.02 -31.93
C LYS A 482 -19.90 -4.68 -33.20
N TYR A 483 -19.55 -3.88 -34.20
CA TYR A 483 -19.12 -4.34 -35.51
C TYR A 483 -17.58 -4.33 -35.70
N ASN A 484 -16.82 -3.76 -34.74
CA ASN A 484 -15.36 -3.67 -34.84
C ASN A 484 -14.71 -3.89 -33.48
N ASP A 485 -14.24 -5.10 -33.25
CA ASP A 485 -13.57 -5.50 -32.02
C ASP A 485 -12.08 -5.09 -31.95
N ARG A 486 -11.60 -4.33 -32.93
CA ARG A 486 -10.26 -3.73 -32.94
C ARG A 486 -10.25 -2.36 -32.29
N ILE A 487 -11.42 -1.77 -32.06
CA ILE A 487 -11.56 -0.45 -31.48
C ILE A 487 -11.96 -0.61 -30.01
N ASP A 488 -11.24 0.08 -29.14
CA ASP A 488 -11.52 0.18 -27.71
C ASP A 488 -11.84 1.64 -27.37
N ILE A 489 -12.94 1.87 -26.65
CA ILE A 489 -13.37 3.18 -26.17
C ILE A 489 -13.30 3.17 -24.66
N GLY A 490 -12.60 4.14 -24.09
CA GLY A 490 -12.50 4.34 -22.65
C GLY A 490 -12.98 5.72 -22.26
N LEU A 491 -13.73 5.81 -21.16
CA LEU A 491 -14.10 7.05 -20.50
C LEU A 491 -13.83 6.89 -19.00
N ASN A 492 -12.98 7.75 -18.46
CA ASN A 492 -12.68 7.80 -17.04
C ASN A 492 -13.17 9.13 -16.48
N TRP A 493 -13.70 9.09 -15.28
CA TRP A 493 -14.15 10.25 -14.54
C TRP A 493 -13.69 10.11 -13.08
N GLU A 494 -13.22 11.21 -12.50
CA GLU A 494 -12.77 11.25 -11.12
C GLU A 494 -13.15 12.57 -10.47
N HIS A 495 -13.59 12.50 -9.21
CA HIS A 495 -13.82 13.65 -8.34
C HIS A 495 -13.23 13.38 -6.96
N ASN A 496 -12.37 14.29 -6.52
CA ASN A 496 -11.75 14.27 -5.21
C ASN A 496 -12.16 15.53 -4.44
N TYR A 497 -12.62 15.35 -3.22
CA TYR A 497 -12.92 16.41 -2.27
C TYR A 497 -12.08 16.20 -1.02
N ASN A 498 -11.45 17.28 -0.53
CA ASN A 498 -10.75 17.30 0.74
C ASN A 498 -11.07 18.61 1.47
N GLU A 499 -11.56 18.48 2.68
CA GLU A 499 -11.74 19.61 3.61
C GLU A 499 -10.94 19.31 4.87
N GLU A 500 -10.18 20.31 5.32
CA GLU A 500 -9.39 20.25 6.53
C GLU A 500 -9.63 21.52 7.35
N LYS A 501 -9.91 21.37 8.64
CA LYS A 501 -10.02 22.46 9.60
C LYS A 501 -9.13 22.12 10.79
N ASN A 502 -8.29 23.06 11.19
CA ASN A 502 -7.45 22.93 12.39
C ASN A 502 -7.50 24.22 13.18
N ASP A 503 -7.64 24.05 14.49
CA ASP A 503 -7.59 25.10 15.50
C ASP A 503 -6.42 24.77 16.44
N ASN A 504 -5.31 25.51 16.34
CA ASN A 504 -4.10 25.25 17.10
C ASN A 504 -3.79 26.41 18.05
N PHE A 505 -3.49 26.05 19.27
CA PHE A 505 -3.03 26.95 20.30
C PHE A 505 -1.59 26.63 20.66
N ASP A 506 -0.75 27.63 20.84
CA ASP A 506 0.60 27.42 21.37
C ASP A 506 1.08 28.60 22.25
N HIS A 507 1.66 28.22 23.37
CA HIS A 507 2.50 29.07 24.18
C HIS A 507 3.95 28.82 23.79
N TYR A 508 4.60 29.85 23.34
CA TYR A 508 5.97 29.83 22.84
C TYR A 508 6.83 30.79 23.65
N LEU A 509 7.95 30.29 24.20
CA LEU A 509 8.95 31.10 24.87
C LEU A 509 10.31 30.86 24.23
N LEU A 510 10.84 31.87 23.58
CA LEU A 510 12.20 31.89 23.08
C LEU A 510 13.09 32.71 24.03
N GLU A 511 14.08 32.05 24.57
CA GLU A 511 15.09 32.67 25.47
C GLU A 511 16.42 32.80 24.72
N TYR A 512 17.14 33.87 25.04
CA TYR A 512 18.53 34.12 24.63
C TYR A 512 19.45 34.05 25.85
N PRO A 513 19.84 32.83 26.31
CA PRO A 513 20.49 32.65 27.62
C PRO A 513 21.75 33.48 27.84
N GLN A 514 22.44 33.85 26.77
CA GLN A 514 23.68 34.66 26.81
C GLN A 514 23.41 36.18 26.83
N LYS A 515 22.19 36.61 26.45
CA LYS A 515 21.85 38.04 26.28
C LYS A 515 21.00 38.64 27.44
N GLY A 516 20.41 37.75 28.24
CA GLY A 516 19.51 38.16 29.35
C GLY A 516 18.02 38.17 28.95
N SER A 517 17.14 38.20 29.97
CA SER A 517 15.69 38.00 29.79
C SER A 517 14.96 39.15 29.06
N ASP A 518 15.58 40.33 28.92
CA ASP A 518 15.00 41.46 28.19
C ASP A 518 14.88 41.22 26.65
N GLN A 519 15.57 40.18 26.16
CA GLN A 519 15.55 39.78 24.76
C GLN A 519 14.60 38.60 24.48
N ASP A 520 13.95 38.06 25.54
CA ASP A 520 13.07 36.92 25.40
C ASP A 520 11.81 37.29 24.61
N ASP A 521 11.40 36.36 23.69
CA ASP A 521 10.18 36.48 22.90
C ASP A 521 9.13 35.49 23.44
N ARG A 522 8.05 36.05 24.01
CA ARG A 522 6.91 35.29 24.52
C ARG A 522 5.71 35.46 23.62
N ARG A 523 5.15 34.40 23.13
CA ARG A 523 3.95 34.41 22.29
C ARG A 523 2.91 33.44 22.80
N ASN A 524 1.69 33.92 22.92
CA ASN A 524 0.50 33.09 23.07
C ASN A 524 -0.28 33.19 21.77
N ARG A 525 -0.31 32.10 20.97
CA ARG A 525 -0.85 32.11 19.61
C ARG A 525 -2.06 31.23 19.50
N TYR A 526 -2.99 31.67 18.66
CA TYR A 526 -4.06 30.84 18.13
C TYR A 526 -4.03 30.91 16.61
N ASP A 527 -3.91 29.73 15.95
CA ASP A 527 -3.81 29.59 14.50
C ASP A 527 -5.01 28.77 14.00
N ALA A 528 -5.98 29.47 13.39
CA ALA A 528 -7.16 28.84 12.81
C ALA A 528 -6.96 28.66 11.30
N THR A 529 -6.99 27.43 10.84
CA THR A 529 -6.83 27.11 9.42
C THR A 529 -8.05 26.37 8.88
N LYS A 530 -8.50 26.74 7.68
CA LYS A 530 -9.50 26.02 6.93
C LYS A 530 -9.07 25.89 5.48
N SER A 531 -8.91 24.66 4.99
CA SER A 531 -8.55 24.37 3.63
C SER A 531 -9.62 23.49 2.96
N THR A 532 -10.00 23.82 1.73
CA THR A 532 -10.92 23.03 0.91
C THR A 532 -10.33 22.84 -0.48
N LYS A 533 -10.06 21.61 -0.87
CA LYS A 533 -9.57 21.24 -2.19
C LYS A 533 -10.62 20.40 -2.90
N GLN A 534 -10.95 20.79 -4.13
CA GLN A 534 -11.78 20.03 -5.04
C GLN A 534 -11.02 19.76 -6.34
N GLU A 535 -11.04 18.52 -6.78
CA GLU A 535 -10.41 18.12 -8.03
C GLU A 535 -11.41 17.30 -8.84
N PHE A 536 -11.61 17.68 -10.07
CA PHE A 536 -12.44 16.98 -11.04
C PHE A 536 -11.60 16.63 -12.26
N SER A 537 -11.70 15.40 -12.76
CA SER A 537 -11.06 15.05 -14.01
C SER A 537 -11.95 14.14 -14.89
N ILE A 538 -11.83 14.33 -16.19
CA ILE A 538 -12.46 13.48 -17.21
C ILE A 538 -11.43 13.15 -18.29
N GLU A 539 -11.36 11.87 -18.68
CA GLU A 539 -10.44 11.38 -19.70
C GLU A 539 -11.17 10.49 -20.69
N GLY A 540 -11.11 10.85 -21.96
CA GLY A 540 -11.56 10.03 -23.09
C GLY A 540 -10.38 9.36 -23.76
N LEU A 541 -10.50 8.07 -24.08
CA LEU A 541 -9.50 7.25 -24.76
C LEU A 541 -10.12 6.51 -25.93
N LEU A 542 -9.43 6.55 -27.07
CA LEU A 542 -9.76 5.74 -28.26
C LEU A 542 -8.55 4.89 -28.61
N GLY A 543 -8.73 3.57 -28.62
CA GLY A 543 -7.70 2.59 -28.95
C GLY A 543 -8.00 1.89 -30.27
N CYS A 544 -6.96 1.57 -31.04
CA CYS A 544 -7.07 0.77 -32.25
C CYS A 544 -5.96 -0.27 -32.32
N ARG A 545 -6.31 -1.52 -32.67
CA ARG A 545 -5.37 -2.61 -32.92
C ARG A 545 -5.09 -2.79 -34.38
N LEU A 546 -3.82 -2.86 -34.72
CA LEU A 546 -3.30 -2.88 -36.06
C LEU A 546 -2.80 -4.28 -36.46
N GLY A 547 -2.85 -4.56 -37.76
CA GLY A 547 -2.34 -5.80 -38.35
C GLY A 547 -3.27 -7.01 -38.17
N LYS A 548 -2.97 -8.11 -38.88
CA LYS A 548 -3.74 -9.37 -38.80
C LYS A 548 -3.62 -10.00 -37.40
N GLU A 549 -2.41 -10.02 -36.87
CA GLU A 549 -2.05 -10.67 -35.61
C GLU A 549 -2.33 -9.79 -34.35
N ARG A 550 -2.73 -8.52 -34.58
CA ARG A 550 -3.12 -7.56 -33.51
C ARG A 550 -2.02 -7.29 -32.44
N TYR A 551 -0.75 -7.42 -32.82
CA TYR A 551 0.37 -7.19 -31.90
C TYR A 551 0.63 -5.71 -31.61
N HIS A 552 0.13 -4.82 -32.43
CA HIS A 552 0.32 -3.37 -32.34
C HIS A 552 -0.99 -2.71 -31.91
N SER A 553 -0.92 -1.86 -30.91
CA SER A 553 -2.05 -1.05 -30.43
C SER A 553 -1.64 0.42 -30.36
N ILE A 554 -2.49 1.28 -30.84
CA ILE A 554 -2.35 2.74 -30.74
C ILE A 554 -3.54 3.27 -29.96
N TYR A 555 -3.26 4.15 -28.99
CA TYR A 555 -4.29 4.85 -28.24
C TYR A 555 -4.06 6.35 -28.36
N ALA A 556 -5.13 7.08 -28.58
CA ALA A 556 -5.16 8.53 -28.49
C ALA A 556 -6.23 8.94 -27.47
N GLY A 557 -5.95 9.95 -26.68
CA GLY A 557 -6.89 10.41 -25.67
C GLY A 557 -6.67 11.85 -25.27
N MET A 558 -7.62 12.36 -24.49
CA MET A 558 -7.55 13.68 -23.90
C MET A 558 -8.05 13.61 -22.47
N LYS A 559 -7.27 14.16 -21.55
CA LYS A 559 -7.66 14.38 -20.16
C LYS A 559 -7.86 15.88 -19.92
N TYR A 560 -8.97 16.25 -19.31
CA TYR A 560 -9.18 17.53 -18.67
C TYR A 560 -9.22 17.34 -17.17
N GLN A 561 -8.54 18.21 -16.43
CA GLN A 561 -8.54 18.23 -14.98
C GLN A 561 -8.71 19.68 -14.51
N HIS A 562 -9.60 19.86 -13.54
CA HIS A 562 -9.81 21.12 -12.83
C HIS A 562 -9.55 20.90 -11.35
N THR A 563 -8.72 21.75 -10.75
CA THR A 563 -8.46 21.76 -9.31
C THR A 563 -8.77 23.14 -8.76
N SER A 564 -9.56 23.20 -7.68
CA SER A 564 -9.83 24.43 -6.93
C SER A 564 -9.41 24.22 -5.47
N LEU A 565 -8.50 25.06 -5.01
CA LEU A 565 -8.03 25.09 -3.62
C LEU A 565 -8.44 26.43 -3.03
N LYS A 566 -9.15 26.39 -1.90
CA LYS A 566 -9.42 27.56 -1.04
C LYS A 566 -8.78 27.29 0.30
N ASP A 567 -7.98 28.22 0.76
CA ASP A 567 -7.24 28.08 2.00
C ASP A 567 -7.29 29.41 2.76
N ASN A 568 -7.66 29.33 4.02
CA ASN A 568 -7.77 30.48 4.92
C ASN A 568 -6.99 30.17 6.20
N ARG A 569 -6.08 31.05 6.56
CA ARG A 569 -5.35 31.02 7.81
C ARG A 569 -5.54 32.35 8.55
N SER A 570 -6.04 32.30 9.76
CA SER A 570 -6.16 33.42 10.68
C SER A 570 -5.26 33.20 11.89
N LEU A 571 -4.20 33.98 12.00
CA LEU A 571 -3.25 33.90 13.11
C LEU A 571 -3.54 35.02 14.09
N TYR A 572 -3.58 34.70 15.37
CA TYR A 572 -3.82 35.62 16.47
C TYR A 572 -2.70 35.55 17.49
N LEU A 573 -2.19 36.68 17.91
CA LEU A 573 -1.21 36.84 18.98
C LEU A 573 -1.93 37.32 20.26
N LEU A 574 -2.44 36.34 21.03
CA LEU A 574 -3.27 36.63 22.20
C LEU A 574 -2.52 37.38 23.30
N ASN A 575 -1.19 37.31 23.35
CA ASN A 575 -0.33 38.09 24.24
C ASN A 575 -0.29 39.61 23.93
N ARG A 576 -0.85 40.07 22.78
CA ARG A 576 -1.05 41.50 22.50
C ARG A 576 -2.19 42.13 23.35
N LEU A 577 -3.09 41.27 23.82
CA LEU A 577 -4.23 41.70 24.61
C LEU A 577 -3.80 41.98 26.07
N LYS A 578 -3.94 43.19 26.51
CA LYS A 578 -3.77 43.54 27.92
C LYS A 578 -4.82 42.78 28.76
N ASP A 579 -4.42 42.24 29.89
CA ASP A 579 -5.29 41.54 30.87
C ASP A 579 -5.91 40.22 30.34
N PHE A 580 -5.33 39.59 29.29
CA PHE A 580 -5.69 38.25 28.86
C PHE A 580 -4.56 37.26 29.21
N ASP A 581 -4.72 36.55 30.30
CA ASP A 581 -3.82 35.50 30.77
C ASP A 581 -4.61 34.15 30.77
N GLY A 582 -5.23 33.85 29.64
CA GLY A 582 -6.03 32.62 29.46
C GLY A 582 -5.18 31.36 29.45
N GLU A 583 -5.70 30.28 30.02
CA GLU A 583 -5.11 28.96 29.90
C GLU A 583 -5.01 28.54 28.43
N LEU A 584 -4.05 27.62 28.10
CA LEU A 584 -3.85 27.11 26.76
C LEU A 584 -5.15 26.48 26.23
N GLY A 585 -5.66 26.97 25.11
CA GLY A 585 -6.90 26.51 24.47
C GLY A 585 -8.11 27.38 24.80
N THR A 586 -7.95 28.53 25.51
CA THR A 586 -9.02 29.48 25.75
C THR A 586 -8.93 30.67 24.78
N LEU A 587 -10.11 31.17 24.36
CA LEU A 587 -10.22 32.32 23.48
C LEU A 587 -10.89 33.50 24.20
N PRO A 588 -10.46 34.75 23.95
CA PRO A 588 -11.16 35.93 24.38
C PRO A 588 -12.48 36.13 23.61
N SER A 589 -13.25 37.17 23.92
CA SER A 589 -14.45 37.54 23.16
C SER A 589 -14.11 37.88 21.71
N MET A 590 -15.08 37.70 20.79
CA MET A 590 -14.85 37.92 19.34
C MET A 590 -14.37 39.35 19.03
N GLU A 591 -14.84 40.37 19.78
CA GLU A 591 -14.41 41.76 19.59
C GLU A 591 -12.91 41.90 19.88
N ARG A 592 -12.40 41.25 20.91
CA ARG A 592 -10.97 41.28 21.27
C ARG A 592 -10.09 40.43 20.33
N MET A 593 -10.65 39.44 19.63
CA MET A 593 -9.91 38.66 18.66
C MET A 593 -9.37 39.52 17.50
N GLU A 594 -10.10 40.54 17.07
CA GLU A 594 -9.66 41.50 16.03
C GLU A 594 -8.39 42.26 16.44
N GLU A 595 -8.26 42.64 17.72
CA GLU A 595 -7.08 43.32 18.27
C GLU A 595 -5.85 42.39 18.31
N ALA A 596 -6.07 41.10 18.54
CA ALA A 596 -5.01 40.07 18.60
C ALA A 596 -4.55 39.61 17.23
N MET A 597 -5.26 39.94 16.15
CA MET A 597 -5.00 39.40 14.82
C MET A 597 -3.62 39.78 14.28
N ASP A 598 -2.82 38.79 13.92
CA ASP A 598 -1.56 39.02 13.20
C ASP A 598 -1.86 39.09 11.70
N ARG A 599 -2.17 40.30 11.23
CA ARG A 599 -2.60 40.51 9.83
C ARG A 599 -1.51 40.22 8.82
N ASP A 600 -0.23 40.33 9.19
CA ASP A 600 0.91 40.09 8.31
C ASP A 600 1.11 38.60 8.00
N ASN A 601 0.79 37.72 8.94
CA ASN A 601 0.90 36.27 8.81
C ASN A 601 -0.45 35.56 8.62
N SER A 602 -1.56 36.35 8.61
CA SER A 602 -2.89 35.85 8.22
C SER A 602 -3.06 35.98 6.72
N LYS A 603 -3.67 34.94 6.11
CA LYS A 603 -3.83 34.91 4.66
C LYS A 603 -5.11 34.22 4.23
N TRP A 604 -5.63 34.65 3.08
CA TRP A 604 -6.64 33.97 2.31
C TRP A 604 -6.12 33.73 0.90
N ARG A 605 -6.32 32.53 0.37
CA ARG A 605 -5.93 32.21 -1.00
C ARG A 605 -6.97 31.35 -1.70
N LYS A 606 -7.10 31.58 -3.00
CA LYS A 606 -7.87 30.73 -3.91
C LYS A 606 -7.00 30.42 -5.11
N ASN A 607 -6.69 29.13 -5.29
CA ASN A 607 -5.92 28.65 -6.44
C ASN A 607 -6.81 27.79 -7.33
N ASN A 608 -6.96 28.16 -8.59
CA ASN A 608 -7.65 27.38 -9.61
C ASN A 608 -6.65 26.93 -10.67
N GLU A 609 -6.64 25.66 -10.97
CA GLU A 609 -5.76 25.05 -11.94
C GLU A 609 -6.55 24.22 -12.96
N ASP A 610 -6.40 24.54 -14.23
CA ASP A 610 -6.97 23.81 -15.35
C ASP A 610 -5.86 23.14 -16.16
N ILE A 611 -5.93 21.81 -16.32
CA ILE A 611 -4.95 21.04 -17.07
C ILE A 611 -5.63 20.31 -18.21
N ILE A 612 -5.16 20.55 -19.43
CA ILE A 612 -5.58 19.80 -20.61
C ILE A 612 -4.38 18.97 -21.08
N THR A 613 -4.56 17.65 -21.16
CA THR A 613 -3.49 16.72 -21.53
C THR A 613 -3.93 15.82 -22.67
N PRO A 614 -3.63 16.15 -23.94
CA PRO A 614 -3.64 15.16 -25.00
C PRO A 614 -2.60 14.08 -24.75
N LYS A 615 -2.99 12.83 -24.96
CA LYS A 615 -2.16 11.64 -24.72
C LYS A 615 -2.10 10.77 -25.96
N PHE A 616 -0.94 10.22 -26.20
CA PHE A 616 -0.70 9.23 -27.24
C PHE A 616 0.05 8.04 -26.63
N GLN A 617 -0.41 6.82 -26.94
CA GLN A 617 0.25 5.60 -26.49
C GLN A 617 0.39 4.64 -27.66
N TYR A 618 1.58 4.08 -27.80
CA TYR A 618 1.84 2.94 -28.65
C TYR A 618 2.21 1.74 -27.77
N GLN A 619 1.66 0.58 -28.12
CA GLN A 619 1.93 -0.68 -27.44
C GLN A 619 2.16 -1.78 -28.46
N TYR A 620 3.22 -2.55 -28.26
CA TYR A 620 3.50 -3.80 -28.95
C TYR A 620 3.49 -4.91 -27.92
N ASP A 621 2.71 -5.97 -28.13
CA ASP A 621 2.62 -7.13 -27.27
C ASP A 621 2.55 -8.41 -28.09
N LYS A 622 3.36 -9.41 -27.72
CA LYS A 622 3.47 -10.66 -28.45
C LYS A 622 3.74 -11.86 -27.56
N TRP A 623 2.92 -12.89 -27.73
CA TRP A 623 3.17 -14.21 -27.20
C TRP A 623 3.96 -15.04 -28.20
N PHE A 624 5.05 -15.64 -27.75
CA PHE A 624 5.86 -16.57 -28.54
C PHE A 624 5.49 -18.02 -28.19
N LYS A 625 5.67 -18.93 -29.15
CA LYS A 625 5.36 -20.38 -28.97
C LYS A 625 6.12 -21.03 -27.80
N ASN A 626 7.29 -20.53 -27.44
CA ASN A 626 8.10 -21.00 -26.31
C ASN A 626 7.62 -20.52 -24.94
N GLY A 627 6.45 -19.86 -24.86
CA GLY A 627 5.88 -19.34 -23.63
C GLY A 627 6.45 -17.99 -23.18
N MET A 628 7.23 -17.31 -24.03
CA MET A 628 7.66 -15.94 -23.77
C MET A 628 6.58 -14.94 -24.13
N PHE A 629 6.44 -13.91 -23.34
CA PHE A 629 5.58 -12.76 -23.57
C PHE A 629 6.42 -11.49 -23.55
N LEU A 630 6.35 -10.72 -24.64
CA LEU A 630 7.07 -9.46 -24.82
C LEU A 630 6.05 -8.32 -24.84
N VAL A 631 6.30 -7.27 -24.07
CA VAL A 631 5.57 -6.00 -24.14
C VAL A 631 6.57 -4.86 -24.29
N PHE A 632 6.31 -4.00 -25.25
CA PHE A 632 6.90 -2.67 -25.34
C PHE A 632 5.78 -1.64 -25.38
N MET A 633 5.78 -0.69 -24.47
CA MET A 633 4.77 0.36 -24.38
C MET A 633 5.48 1.71 -24.24
N THR A 634 5.03 2.67 -25.01
CA THR A 634 5.42 4.07 -24.83
C THR A 634 4.19 4.95 -24.80
N ARG A 635 4.15 5.88 -23.85
CA ARG A 635 3.09 6.88 -23.68
C ARG A 635 3.71 8.26 -23.61
N PHE A 636 3.15 9.18 -24.37
CA PHE A 636 3.48 10.60 -24.35
C PHE A 636 2.24 11.40 -24.00
N GLY A 637 2.39 12.37 -23.11
CA GLY A 637 1.37 13.35 -22.77
C GLY A 637 1.95 14.76 -22.95
N PHE A 638 1.15 15.67 -23.46
CA PHE A 638 1.48 17.08 -23.56
C PHE A 638 0.45 17.87 -22.78
N SER A 639 0.80 18.28 -21.56
CA SER A 639 -0.12 19.03 -20.70
C SER A 639 0.06 20.52 -20.88
N ASN A 640 -1.05 21.22 -21.10
CA ASN A 640 -1.16 22.66 -20.89
C ASN A 640 -1.80 22.92 -19.55
N THR A 641 -1.09 23.57 -18.66
CA THR A 641 -1.55 23.94 -17.32
C THR A 641 -1.78 25.43 -17.26
N ASN A 642 -3.00 25.84 -16.97
CA ASN A 642 -3.36 27.21 -16.65
C ASN A 642 -3.67 27.30 -15.16
N ASN A 643 -2.79 27.95 -14.41
CA ASN A 643 -2.87 28.07 -12.96
C ASN A 643 -3.10 29.54 -12.57
N ARG A 644 -4.11 29.81 -11.74
CA ARG A 644 -4.49 31.16 -11.30
C ARG A 644 -4.63 31.18 -9.77
N LEU A 645 -3.76 31.93 -9.12
CA LEU A 645 -3.76 32.17 -7.69
C LEU A 645 -4.26 33.60 -7.42
N HIS A 646 -5.31 33.73 -6.61
CA HIS A 646 -5.68 34.97 -5.93
C HIS A 646 -5.27 34.84 -4.46
N TYR A 647 -4.44 35.74 -4.01
CA TYR A 647 -3.83 35.74 -2.68
C TYR A 647 -4.05 37.09 -1.99
N ILE A 648 -4.57 37.06 -0.78
CA ILE A 648 -4.86 38.25 0.06
C ILE A 648 -4.19 38.09 1.42
N SER A 649 -3.41 39.08 1.81
CA SER A 649 -2.86 39.27 3.16
C SER A 649 -2.67 40.76 3.39
N ASN A 650 -2.22 41.16 4.58
CA ASN A 650 -1.85 42.56 4.84
C ASN A 650 -0.70 43.07 3.96
N GLN A 651 0.18 42.12 3.53
CA GLN A 651 1.33 42.46 2.68
C GLN A 651 0.95 42.68 1.22
N THR A 652 -0.11 42.00 0.73
CA THR A 652 -0.50 42.08 -0.69
C THR A 652 -1.91 41.57 -0.92
N ASP A 653 -2.58 42.17 -1.91
CA ASP A 653 -3.78 41.65 -2.55
C ASP A 653 -3.46 41.51 -4.03
N THR A 654 -3.27 40.26 -4.52
CA THR A 654 -2.77 40.05 -5.87
C THR A 654 -3.37 38.81 -6.51
N THR A 655 -3.43 38.87 -7.86
CA THR A 655 -3.76 37.71 -8.67
C THR A 655 -2.66 37.46 -9.68
N ILE A 656 -2.07 36.25 -9.59
CA ILE A 656 -1.08 35.78 -10.56
C ILE A 656 -1.60 34.64 -11.39
N THR A 657 -1.23 34.63 -12.66
CA THR A 657 -1.61 33.55 -13.58
C THR A 657 -0.35 33.03 -14.27
N ASP A 658 -0.23 31.72 -14.35
CA ASP A 658 0.86 31.03 -15.04
C ASP A 658 0.28 30.02 -16.03
N ASN A 659 0.71 30.09 -17.30
CA ASN A 659 0.30 29.15 -18.33
C ASN A 659 1.54 28.45 -18.90
N LYS A 660 1.59 27.13 -18.74
CA LYS A 660 2.78 26.35 -19.10
C LYS A 660 2.44 25.08 -19.84
N TRP A 661 3.33 24.76 -20.79
CA TRP A 661 3.34 23.49 -21.46
C TRP A 661 4.38 22.56 -20.79
N ALA A 662 3.98 21.31 -20.63
CA ALA A 662 4.85 20.25 -20.15
C ALA A 662 4.66 19.00 -20.99
N TRP A 663 5.69 18.17 -21.08
CA TRP A 663 5.58 16.84 -21.64
C TRP A 663 5.86 15.80 -20.57
N GLU A 664 5.16 14.69 -20.67
CA GLU A 664 5.32 13.51 -19.83
C GLU A 664 5.59 12.30 -20.70
N THR A 665 6.40 11.39 -20.24
CA THR A 665 6.61 10.13 -20.95
C THR A 665 6.68 8.96 -19.99
N ASN A 666 6.17 7.83 -20.45
CA ASN A 666 6.28 6.56 -19.77
C ASN A 666 6.63 5.49 -20.81
N MET A 667 7.77 4.84 -20.65
CA MET A 667 8.23 3.76 -21.53
C MET A 667 8.42 2.51 -20.68
N ILE A 668 7.87 1.40 -21.14
CA ILE A 668 7.99 0.10 -20.47
C ILE A 668 8.42 -0.94 -21.50
N PHE A 669 9.48 -1.66 -21.17
CA PHE A 669 9.87 -2.89 -21.82
C PHE A 669 9.74 -4.02 -20.82
N MET A 670 9.02 -5.09 -21.19
CA MET A 670 8.82 -6.25 -20.34
C MET A 670 8.99 -7.54 -21.15
N LEU A 671 9.72 -8.47 -20.58
CA LEU A 671 9.91 -9.81 -21.12
C LEU A 671 9.64 -10.83 -20.02
N GLN A 672 8.69 -11.72 -20.25
CA GLN A 672 8.29 -12.73 -19.28
C GLN A 672 8.33 -14.12 -19.91
N ASN A 673 8.74 -15.12 -19.13
CA ASN A 673 8.56 -16.52 -19.49
C ASN A 673 7.92 -17.25 -18.28
N TYR A 674 6.63 -17.41 -18.36
CA TYR A 674 5.84 -17.99 -17.25
C TYR A 674 6.20 -19.45 -16.95
N LYS A 675 6.58 -20.22 -17.98
CA LYS A 675 6.98 -21.63 -17.81
C LYS A 675 8.30 -21.77 -17.03
N LYS A 676 9.21 -20.80 -17.22
CA LYS A 676 10.52 -20.79 -16.54
C LYS A 676 10.53 -19.94 -15.27
N GLY A 677 9.42 -19.22 -14.94
CA GLY A 677 9.37 -18.30 -13.82
C GLY A 677 10.28 -17.07 -14.01
N MET A 678 10.61 -16.72 -15.27
CA MET A 678 11.45 -15.55 -15.58
C MET A 678 10.57 -14.33 -15.84
N SER A 679 10.94 -13.20 -15.26
CA SER A 679 10.36 -11.88 -15.53
C SER A 679 11.47 -10.83 -15.56
N PHE A 680 11.51 -10.04 -16.64
CA PHE A 680 12.38 -8.88 -16.80
C PHE A 680 11.52 -7.68 -17.17
N ARG A 681 11.71 -6.57 -16.48
CA ARG A 681 11.03 -5.30 -16.77
C ARG A 681 12.02 -4.16 -16.60
N ILE A 682 12.01 -3.23 -17.56
CA ILE A 682 12.62 -1.92 -17.42
C ILE A 682 11.59 -0.87 -17.77
N ALA A 683 11.50 0.18 -16.96
CA ALA A 683 10.57 1.27 -17.16
C ALA A 683 11.29 2.61 -16.97
N TYR A 684 10.99 3.56 -17.83
CA TYR A 684 11.39 4.95 -17.72
C TYR A 684 10.15 5.83 -17.62
N PHE A 685 10.16 6.72 -16.64
CA PHE A 685 9.10 7.69 -16.40
C PHE A 685 9.70 9.08 -16.27
N SER A 686 9.08 10.08 -16.92
CA SER A 686 9.43 11.48 -16.72
C SER A 686 8.17 12.33 -16.61
N SER A 687 8.13 13.19 -15.59
CA SER A 687 7.05 14.14 -15.35
C SER A 687 7.60 15.49 -14.91
N LYS A 688 6.84 16.53 -15.19
CA LYS A 688 7.11 17.90 -14.75
C LYS A 688 6.19 18.25 -13.60
N ASN A 689 6.73 18.86 -12.55
CA ASN A 689 5.99 19.43 -11.44
C ASN A 689 6.14 20.96 -11.45
N ILE A 690 5.02 21.67 -11.54
CA ILE A 690 4.99 23.13 -11.62
C ILE A 690 5.28 23.70 -10.24
N ALA A 691 6.15 24.73 -10.19
CA ALA A 691 6.48 25.43 -8.95
C ALA A 691 5.21 26.10 -8.37
N PRO A 692 4.92 25.94 -7.06
CA PRO A 692 3.76 26.55 -6.42
C PRO A 692 3.76 28.06 -6.60
N LEU A 693 2.63 28.64 -7.06
CA LEU A 693 2.53 30.08 -7.31
C LEU A 693 2.73 30.93 -6.04
N GLU A 694 2.29 30.42 -4.88
CA GLU A 694 2.50 31.10 -3.60
C GLU A 694 3.99 31.28 -3.28
N GLN A 695 4.83 30.30 -3.57
CA GLN A 695 6.28 30.39 -3.36
C GLN A 695 6.96 31.40 -4.29
N LYS A 696 6.27 31.83 -5.35
CA LYS A 696 6.78 32.87 -6.28
C LYS A 696 6.39 34.28 -5.83
N LEU A 697 5.47 34.45 -4.88
CA LEU A 697 5.15 35.76 -4.32
C LEU A 697 6.28 36.22 -3.41
N GLN A 698 6.59 37.51 -3.45
CA GLN A 698 7.59 38.13 -2.56
C GLN A 698 6.95 38.39 -1.18
N LEU A 699 6.72 37.34 -0.44
CA LEU A 699 6.10 37.37 0.89
C LEU A 699 7.14 37.08 1.96
N ILE A 700 6.90 37.60 3.15
CA ILE A 700 7.67 37.31 4.35
C ILE A 700 6.73 36.69 5.38
N ASP A 701 6.99 35.40 5.73
CA ASP A 701 6.32 34.75 6.86
C ASP A 701 7.31 34.66 8.03
N ASN A 702 7.04 35.46 9.09
CA ASN A 702 7.79 35.50 10.33
C ASN A 702 6.95 35.05 11.53
N SER A 703 5.90 34.29 11.29
CA SER A 703 5.06 33.71 12.35
C SER A 703 5.86 32.86 13.34
N ASN A 704 6.95 32.21 12.87
CA ASN A 704 7.96 31.60 13.73
C ASN A 704 9.17 32.54 13.86
N PRO A 705 9.49 33.03 15.10
CA PRO A 705 10.56 34.00 15.29
C PRO A 705 11.96 33.47 14.99
N LEU A 706 12.18 32.14 15.02
CA LEU A 706 13.46 31.52 14.68
C LEU A 706 13.55 31.06 13.22
N TYR A 707 12.43 31.01 12.50
CA TYR A 707 12.40 30.49 11.14
C TYR A 707 11.54 31.36 10.25
N ILE A 708 12.17 32.20 9.44
CA ILE A 708 11.52 33.15 8.56
C ILE A 708 11.55 32.62 7.12
N THR A 709 10.40 32.62 6.47
CA THR A 709 10.29 32.14 5.10
C THR A 709 10.06 33.30 4.12
N LEU A 710 10.79 33.28 3.02
CA LEU A 710 10.69 34.26 1.91
C LEU A 710 10.15 33.57 0.66
N GLY A 711 9.53 34.33 -0.23
CA GLY A 711 9.18 33.87 -1.57
C GLY A 711 10.30 34.11 -2.61
N ASN A 712 10.21 33.40 -3.76
CA ASN A 712 11.13 33.55 -4.88
C ASN A 712 10.41 33.60 -6.23
N PRO A 713 10.26 34.77 -6.87
CA PRO A 713 9.58 34.89 -8.17
C PRO A 713 10.28 34.19 -9.33
N ASN A 714 11.57 33.86 -9.17
CA ASN A 714 12.40 33.25 -10.21
C ASN A 714 12.37 31.70 -10.20
N LEU A 715 11.50 31.09 -9.40
CA LEU A 715 11.40 29.63 -9.32
C LEU A 715 11.04 29.00 -10.67
N LYS A 716 11.84 28.02 -11.04
CA LYS A 716 11.64 27.15 -12.20
C LYS A 716 10.91 25.87 -11.78
N ASP A 717 10.19 25.30 -12.73
CA ASP A 717 9.51 24.04 -12.51
C ASP A 717 10.49 22.87 -12.40
N MET A 718 10.13 21.91 -11.55
CA MET A 718 10.92 20.67 -11.35
C MET A 718 10.58 19.63 -12.42
N ARG A 719 11.56 18.79 -12.75
CA ARG A 719 11.34 17.60 -13.57
C ARG A 719 11.94 16.37 -12.90
N PHE A 720 11.13 15.35 -12.83
CA PHE A 720 11.51 14.05 -12.30
C PHE A 720 11.78 13.06 -13.42
N HIS A 721 12.84 12.27 -13.28
CA HIS A 721 13.17 11.14 -14.12
C HIS A 721 13.32 9.91 -13.22
N THR A 722 12.62 8.85 -13.55
CA THR A 722 12.72 7.58 -12.82
C THR A 722 13.04 6.47 -13.82
N ILE A 723 14.07 5.69 -13.54
CA ILE A 723 14.38 4.44 -14.24
C ILE A 723 14.21 3.32 -13.23
N SER A 724 13.35 2.36 -13.53
CA SER A 724 13.12 1.20 -12.70
C SER A 724 13.42 -0.07 -13.48
N SER A 725 14.20 -0.98 -12.92
CA SER A 725 14.41 -2.29 -13.49
C SER A 725 14.09 -3.38 -12.48
N TYR A 726 13.53 -4.46 -12.95
CA TYR A 726 13.20 -5.64 -12.17
C TYR A 726 13.57 -6.89 -12.95
N TYR A 727 14.26 -7.81 -12.31
CA TYR A 727 14.52 -9.13 -12.85
C TYR A 727 14.25 -10.18 -11.80
N ALA A 728 13.49 -11.21 -12.16
CA ALA A 728 13.29 -12.40 -11.36
C ALA A 728 13.46 -13.65 -12.23
N ASN A 729 14.02 -14.68 -11.66
CA ASN A 729 14.16 -15.97 -12.30
C ASN A 729 14.17 -17.11 -11.29
N ARG A 730 13.84 -18.30 -11.77
CA ARG A 730 13.88 -19.53 -11.01
C ARG A 730 14.78 -20.55 -11.69
N TRP A 731 15.77 -21.03 -10.97
CA TRP A 731 16.62 -22.14 -11.40
C TRP A 731 16.40 -23.35 -10.50
N GLY A 732 15.53 -24.28 -10.93
CA GLY A 732 15.14 -25.41 -10.09
C GLY A 732 14.43 -24.96 -8.80
N LYS A 733 15.09 -25.15 -7.63
CA LYS A 733 14.59 -24.71 -6.32
C LYS A 733 15.16 -23.36 -5.86
N THR A 734 16.08 -22.78 -6.62
CA THR A 734 16.69 -21.47 -6.32
C THR A 734 15.82 -20.37 -6.88
N LEU A 735 15.50 -19.39 -6.05
CA LEU A 735 14.78 -18.18 -6.42
C LEU A 735 15.78 -17.01 -6.42
N PHE A 736 15.73 -16.22 -7.47
CA PHE A 736 16.51 -15.00 -7.60
C PHE A 736 15.57 -13.87 -7.99
N ASN A 737 15.65 -12.75 -7.29
CA ASN A 737 15.02 -11.51 -7.73
C ASN A 737 15.94 -10.32 -7.44
N THR A 738 15.86 -9.32 -8.29
CA THR A 738 16.60 -8.07 -8.11
C THR A 738 15.80 -6.92 -8.66
N ASN A 739 15.91 -5.77 -8.02
CA ASN A 739 15.35 -4.51 -8.50
C ASN A 739 16.38 -3.40 -8.33
N MET A 740 16.39 -2.50 -9.31
CA MET A 740 17.18 -1.28 -9.27
C MET A 740 16.29 -0.11 -9.67
N ASN A 741 16.32 0.95 -8.89
CA ASN A 741 15.63 2.19 -9.19
C ASN A 741 16.65 3.35 -9.18
N MET A 742 16.54 4.22 -10.16
CA MET A 742 17.30 5.46 -10.22
C MET A 742 16.32 6.64 -10.33
N TYR A 743 16.53 7.63 -9.50
CA TYR A 743 15.75 8.85 -9.46
C TYR A 743 16.66 10.04 -9.70
N VAL A 744 16.27 10.91 -10.61
CA VAL A 744 16.98 12.16 -10.90
C VAL A 744 15.99 13.31 -10.88
N THR A 745 16.30 14.38 -10.16
CA THR A 745 15.48 15.59 -10.10
C THR A 745 16.23 16.75 -10.71
N GLN A 746 15.66 17.31 -11.76
CA GLN A 746 16.15 18.57 -12.38
C GLN A 746 15.39 19.74 -11.75
N ASN A 747 16.09 20.84 -11.49
CA ASN A 747 15.56 22.05 -10.86
C ASN A 747 14.76 21.73 -9.57
N ALA A 748 15.26 20.82 -8.73
CA ALA A 748 14.65 20.54 -7.44
C ALA A 748 14.46 21.85 -6.67
N ILE A 749 13.27 22.08 -6.09
CA ILE A 749 13.04 23.23 -5.23
C ILE A 749 13.52 22.84 -3.84
N ALA A 750 14.62 23.46 -3.42
CA ALA A 750 15.20 23.34 -2.09
C ALA A 750 14.88 24.61 -1.28
N MET A 751 14.78 24.49 0.03
CA MET A 751 14.73 25.65 0.91
C MET A 751 16.17 26.06 1.24
N GLY A 752 16.71 27.02 0.46
CA GLY A 752 18.01 27.61 0.76
C GLY A 752 17.95 28.34 2.10
N THR A 753 18.75 27.87 3.07
CA THR A 753 18.73 28.40 4.45
C THR A 753 19.99 29.19 4.76
N VAL A 754 19.80 30.31 5.46
CA VAL A 754 20.90 31.11 6.02
C VAL A 754 20.67 31.25 7.52
N TYR A 755 21.59 30.70 8.28
CA TYR A 755 21.56 30.75 9.75
C TYR A 755 22.32 31.94 10.29
N ASN A 756 21.70 32.72 11.16
CA ASN A 756 22.36 33.83 11.85
C ASN A 756 22.91 33.34 13.19
N ARG A 757 24.23 33.27 13.31
CA ARG A 757 24.92 32.73 14.50
C ARG A 757 24.80 33.62 15.75
N THR A 758 24.50 34.89 15.55
CA THR A 758 24.33 35.84 16.67
C THR A 758 22.93 35.79 17.26
N THR A 759 21.92 35.63 16.42
CA THR A 759 20.49 35.66 16.84
C THR A 759 19.85 34.30 16.90
N GLY A 760 20.49 33.25 16.34
CA GLY A 760 19.91 31.92 16.23
C GLY A 760 18.77 31.81 15.23
N LYS A 761 18.49 32.83 14.43
CA LYS A 761 17.43 32.87 13.43
C LYS A 761 17.87 32.22 12.13
N THR A 762 16.98 31.44 11.51
CA THR A 762 17.16 30.91 10.17
C THR A 762 16.23 31.61 9.20
N THR A 763 16.80 32.14 8.11
CA THR A 763 15.99 32.61 6.98
C THR A 763 16.02 31.58 5.86
N ALA A 764 14.86 31.22 5.36
CA ALA A 764 14.68 30.21 4.34
C ALA A 764 14.02 30.79 3.09
N LYS A 765 14.53 30.44 1.92
CA LYS A 765 14.01 30.89 0.62
C LYS A 765 13.97 29.69 -0.34
N PRO A 766 12.84 29.43 -1.03
CA PRO A 766 12.79 28.36 -2.01
C PRO A 766 13.67 28.72 -3.22
N GLU A 767 14.59 27.83 -3.59
CA GLU A 767 15.50 28.00 -4.71
C GLU A 767 15.65 26.72 -5.53
N ASN A 768 15.99 26.84 -6.81
CA ASN A 768 16.21 25.67 -7.64
C ASN A 768 17.66 25.16 -7.55
N VAL A 769 17.81 23.89 -7.25
CA VAL A 769 19.09 23.19 -7.23
C VAL A 769 19.09 22.03 -8.22
N ASN A 770 20.26 21.75 -8.80
CA ASN A 770 20.48 20.61 -9.66
C ASN A 770 21.54 19.69 -9.07
N GLY A 771 21.47 18.42 -9.43
CA GLY A 771 22.39 17.40 -8.97
C GLY A 771 21.79 16.39 -7.99
N ASN A 772 20.53 16.55 -7.57
CA ASN A 772 19.87 15.57 -6.71
C ASN A 772 19.53 14.28 -7.48
N TRP A 773 20.15 13.17 -7.10
CA TRP A 773 19.84 11.85 -7.64
C TRP A 773 20.19 10.74 -6.67
N ASN A 774 19.52 9.60 -6.81
CA ASN A 774 19.81 8.42 -6.03
C ASN A 774 19.63 7.14 -6.85
N ILE A 775 20.32 6.08 -6.41
CA ILE A 775 20.19 4.72 -6.92
C ILE A 775 19.89 3.81 -5.73
N ASP A 776 18.84 2.99 -5.86
CA ASP A 776 18.48 1.94 -4.90
C ASP A 776 18.58 0.59 -5.61
N PHE A 777 19.48 -0.28 -5.15
CA PHE A 777 19.64 -1.65 -5.61
C PHE A 777 19.30 -2.62 -4.48
N ASN A 778 18.42 -3.58 -4.75
CA ASN A 778 18.07 -4.64 -3.82
C ASN A 778 18.03 -5.95 -4.56
N SER A 779 18.59 -6.99 -3.97
CA SER A 779 18.55 -8.33 -4.52
C SER A 779 18.22 -9.35 -3.44
N GLU A 780 17.63 -10.47 -3.84
CA GLU A 780 17.37 -11.59 -2.95
C GLU A 780 17.68 -12.90 -3.69
N VAL A 781 18.45 -13.74 -3.05
CA VAL A 781 18.71 -15.11 -3.48
C VAL A 781 18.27 -16.07 -2.38
N ASP A 782 17.41 -17.02 -2.70
CA ASP A 782 16.92 -18.03 -1.77
C ASP A 782 17.13 -19.42 -2.40
N PHE A 783 17.98 -20.23 -1.79
CA PHE A 783 18.34 -21.53 -2.33
C PHE A 783 18.53 -22.61 -1.25
N PRO A 784 18.20 -23.87 -1.57
CA PRO A 784 18.48 -24.98 -0.69
C PRO A 784 19.97 -25.33 -0.75
N LEU A 785 20.61 -25.52 0.42
CA LEU A 785 21.99 -25.99 0.52
C LEU A 785 22.12 -27.50 0.28
N VAL A 786 21.01 -28.24 0.48
CA VAL A 786 20.93 -29.68 0.29
C VAL A 786 19.68 -30.04 -0.52
N LYS A 787 19.73 -31.15 -1.28
CA LYS A 787 18.60 -31.61 -2.13
C LYS A 787 17.29 -31.84 -1.36
N SER A 788 17.39 -32.21 -0.07
CA SER A 788 16.22 -32.47 0.79
C SER A 788 15.45 -31.23 1.25
N ASP A 789 15.92 -30.02 0.93
CA ASP A 789 15.33 -28.73 1.35
C ASP A 789 15.33 -28.50 2.88
N LYS A 790 16.05 -29.34 3.64
CA LYS A 790 16.15 -29.18 5.09
C LYS A 790 16.96 -27.94 5.51
N TRP A 791 17.90 -27.53 4.66
CA TRP A 791 18.70 -26.33 4.86
C TRP A 791 18.48 -25.35 3.72
N ARG A 792 18.02 -24.14 4.03
CA ARG A 792 17.86 -23.06 3.08
C ARG A 792 18.66 -21.86 3.49
N LEU A 793 19.36 -21.27 2.53
CA LEU A 793 20.08 -20.01 2.73
C LEU A 793 19.40 -18.93 1.89
N LYS A 794 19.07 -17.83 2.57
CA LYS A 794 18.55 -16.61 1.96
C LYS A 794 19.57 -15.49 2.17
N VAL A 795 19.94 -14.80 1.09
CA VAL A 795 20.88 -13.68 1.07
C VAL A 795 20.19 -12.48 0.45
N LYS A 796 20.29 -11.31 1.09
CA LYS A 796 19.61 -10.08 0.69
C LYS A 796 20.59 -8.90 0.61
N PRO A 797 21.47 -8.83 -0.41
CA PRO A 797 22.33 -7.67 -0.58
C PRO A 797 21.52 -6.46 -1.02
N SER A 798 21.85 -5.31 -0.48
CA SER A 798 21.28 -4.02 -0.83
C SER A 798 22.36 -2.96 -0.93
N TYR A 799 22.15 -2.01 -1.85
CA TYR A 799 23.00 -0.85 -2.00
C TYR A 799 22.14 0.35 -2.33
N LYS A 800 22.30 1.42 -1.56
CA LYS A 800 21.68 2.70 -1.85
C LYS A 800 22.75 3.79 -1.87
N TYR A 801 22.80 4.53 -2.97
CA TYR A 801 23.60 5.73 -3.10
C TYR A 801 22.68 6.94 -3.20
N MET A 802 23.02 8.01 -2.49
CA MET A 802 22.32 9.29 -2.54
C MET A 802 23.33 10.41 -2.74
N HIS A 803 23.11 11.22 -3.79
CA HIS A 803 23.79 12.47 -4.02
C HIS A 803 22.80 13.58 -3.74
N ASN A 804 22.90 14.16 -2.54
CA ASN A 804 22.01 15.21 -2.07
C ASN A 804 22.68 16.57 -2.24
N VAL A 805 21.98 17.48 -2.89
CA VAL A 805 22.40 18.86 -3.09
C VAL A 805 21.36 19.78 -2.49
N ASP A 806 21.80 20.71 -1.67
CA ASP A 806 20.98 21.74 -1.08
C ASP A 806 21.74 23.07 -1.01
N LEU A 807 21.15 24.11 -0.47
CA LEU A 807 21.73 25.43 -0.28
C LEU A 807 21.66 25.78 1.20
N ASN A 808 22.79 26.05 1.81
CA ASN A 808 22.86 26.53 3.18
C ASN A 808 23.98 27.57 3.34
N GLY A 809 23.89 28.37 4.38
CA GLY A 809 24.89 29.39 4.68
C GLY A 809 24.72 29.88 6.11
N SER A 810 25.65 30.72 6.54
CA SER A 810 25.56 31.37 7.84
C SER A 810 26.10 32.79 7.76
N ILE A 811 25.58 33.64 8.64
CA ILE A 811 25.97 35.04 8.79
C ILE A 811 26.21 35.37 10.27
N ASN A 812 27.02 36.39 10.55
CA ASN A 812 27.21 37.00 11.86
C ASN A 812 26.68 38.41 11.81
N GLY A 813 25.98 38.87 12.86
CA GLY A 813 25.52 40.27 13.00
C GLY A 813 24.08 40.37 13.55
N ASP A 814 23.76 41.56 14.05
CA ASP A 814 22.44 41.86 14.65
C ASP A 814 21.41 42.37 13.61
N GLY A 815 21.81 42.58 12.36
CA GLY A 815 21.01 43.24 11.33
C GLY A 815 20.27 42.27 10.42
N TYR A 816 19.00 42.59 10.17
CA TYR A 816 18.19 41.98 9.12
C TYR A 816 18.46 42.71 7.81
N ASN A 817 19.37 42.18 7.00
CA ASN A 817 19.52 42.70 5.64
C ASN A 817 19.03 41.63 4.66
N THR A 818 17.84 41.84 4.09
CA THR A 818 17.24 40.95 3.07
C THR A 818 18.14 40.75 1.85
N ALA A 819 19.11 41.68 1.60
CA ALA A 819 20.07 41.58 0.54
C ALA A 819 21.20 40.55 0.81
N GLU A 820 21.51 40.24 2.08
CA GLU A 820 22.55 39.29 2.46
C GLU A 820 22.05 37.82 2.44
N ILE A 821 20.73 37.61 2.38
CA ILE A 821 20.10 36.26 2.28
C ILE A 821 20.44 35.57 0.96
N VAL A 822 21.08 36.26 0.01
CA VAL A 822 21.45 35.73 -1.31
C VAL A 822 22.69 34.81 -1.30
N LYS A 823 23.35 34.61 -0.15
CA LYS A 823 24.61 33.87 -0.05
C LYS A 823 24.51 32.47 0.54
N ALA A 824 23.42 31.78 0.30
CA ALA A 824 23.39 30.34 0.58
C ALA A 824 24.35 29.63 -0.43
N THR A 825 25.31 28.91 0.10
CA THR A 825 26.29 28.14 -0.71
C THR A 825 25.79 26.74 -1.00
N ARG A 826 26.32 26.16 -2.05
CA ARG A 826 25.94 24.78 -2.44
C ARG A 826 26.56 23.77 -1.48
N SER A 827 25.69 23.07 -0.73
CA SER A 827 26.03 21.93 0.10
C SER A 827 25.78 20.62 -0.65
N VAL A 828 26.76 19.74 -0.62
CA VAL A 828 26.66 18.42 -1.24
C VAL A 828 27.02 17.36 -0.22
N VAL A 829 26.13 16.37 -0.05
CA VAL A 829 26.40 15.19 0.76
C VAL A 829 26.18 13.94 -0.06
N ASN A 830 27.21 13.08 -0.11
CA ASN A 830 27.18 11.77 -0.74
C ASN A 830 27.02 10.71 0.35
N THR A 831 26.02 9.86 0.22
CA THR A 831 25.77 8.79 1.20
C THR A 831 25.71 7.45 0.49
N HIS A 832 26.55 6.52 0.93
CA HIS A 832 26.57 5.12 0.55
C HIS A 832 25.96 4.30 1.69
N ASN A 833 24.89 3.54 1.41
CA ASN A 833 24.35 2.55 2.33
C ASN A 833 24.58 1.17 1.71
N ILE A 834 25.34 0.33 2.36
CA ILE A 834 25.64 -1.05 1.96
C ILE A 834 24.99 -1.96 2.99
N GLY A 835 24.06 -2.79 2.54
CA GLY A 835 23.36 -3.71 3.42
C GLY A 835 23.44 -5.14 2.94
N ASN A 836 23.40 -6.09 3.87
CA ASN A 836 23.24 -7.50 3.57
C ASN A 836 22.47 -8.20 4.69
N GLY A 837 21.38 -8.91 4.31
CA GLY A 837 20.64 -9.77 5.19
C GLY A 837 20.95 -11.24 4.90
N LEU A 838 21.23 -12.03 5.95
CA LEU A 838 21.46 -13.46 5.88
C LEU A 838 20.44 -14.20 6.73
N ARG A 839 19.85 -15.27 6.19
CA ARG A 839 19.01 -16.18 6.97
C ARG A 839 19.31 -17.62 6.57
N LEU A 840 19.82 -18.38 7.50
CA LEU A 840 20.04 -19.82 7.37
C LEU A 840 18.92 -20.53 8.13
N THR A 841 18.02 -21.18 7.44
CA THR A 841 16.90 -21.94 8.03
C THR A 841 17.19 -23.43 7.98
N TRP A 842 17.10 -24.07 9.13
CA TRP A 842 17.21 -25.51 9.31
C TRP A 842 15.85 -26.08 9.74
N ARG A 843 15.27 -26.92 8.87
CA ARG A 843 14.09 -27.72 9.15
C ARG A 843 14.51 -29.11 9.55
N ALA A 844 14.74 -29.31 10.84
CA ALA A 844 15.15 -30.60 11.39
C ALA A 844 14.08 -31.67 11.14
N SER A 845 12.82 -31.29 11.30
CA SER A 845 11.62 -32.11 11.05
C SER A 845 10.42 -31.19 10.77
N ASP A 846 9.26 -31.76 10.48
CA ASP A 846 8.01 -30.98 10.34
C ASP A 846 7.58 -30.33 11.68
N LYS A 847 8.19 -30.75 12.81
CA LYS A 847 7.93 -30.27 14.18
C LYS A 847 8.94 -29.23 14.67
N MET A 848 10.06 -29.04 13.97
CA MET A 848 11.13 -28.14 14.44
C MET A 848 11.73 -27.38 13.27
N GLU A 849 11.67 -26.07 13.36
CA GLU A 849 12.36 -25.14 12.47
C GLU A 849 13.20 -24.16 13.31
N THR A 850 14.47 -24.00 12.92
CA THR A 850 15.40 -23.07 13.54
C THR A 850 16.03 -22.21 12.45
N SER A 851 16.11 -20.91 12.69
CA SER A 851 16.75 -19.95 11.77
C SER A 851 17.83 -19.17 12.49
N LEU A 852 19.04 -19.19 11.93
CA LEU A 852 20.05 -18.16 12.20
C LEU A 852 19.78 -16.98 11.29
N LYS A 853 19.76 -15.78 11.84
CA LYS A 853 19.55 -14.54 11.09
C LYS A 853 20.66 -13.55 11.41
N GLY A 854 20.98 -12.70 10.45
CA GLY A 854 21.91 -11.59 10.63
C GLY A 854 21.65 -10.56 9.54
N ASP A 855 21.61 -9.30 9.93
CA ASP A 855 21.54 -8.17 9.01
C ASP A 855 22.63 -7.18 9.38
N ILE A 856 23.31 -6.64 8.38
CA ILE A 856 24.28 -5.56 8.52
C ILE A 856 23.92 -4.44 7.56
N THR A 857 24.02 -3.21 8.04
CA THR A 857 23.92 -2.01 7.23
C THR A 857 25.06 -1.06 7.61
N TYR A 858 25.95 -0.84 6.68
CA TYR A 858 27.03 0.16 6.79
C TYR A 858 26.63 1.41 5.99
N ARG A 859 26.76 2.57 6.62
CA ARG A 859 26.53 3.87 6.01
C ARG A 859 27.77 4.71 6.09
N HIS A 860 28.20 5.19 4.93
CA HIS A 860 29.28 6.15 4.78
C HIS A 860 28.76 7.42 4.14
N SER A 861 28.94 8.58 4.80
CA SER A 861 28.54 9.88 4.27
C SER A 861 29.71 10.84 4.24
N THR A 862 29.88 11.54 3.13
CA THR A 862 30.91 12.57 2.91
C THR A 862 30.25 13.86 2.43
N GLY A 863 30.76 15.01 2.85
CA GLY A 863 30.31 16.34 2.45
C GLY A 863 31.39 17.15 1.77
N ASN A 864 31.00 18.24 1.08
CA ASN A 864 31.90 19.17 0.40
C ASN A 864 32.37 20.34 1.27
N HIS A 865 31.81 20.53 2.47
CA HIS A 865 32.23 21.57 3.41
C HIS A 865 33.51 21.15 4.13
N GLU A 866 34.43 22.12 4.34
CA GLU A 866 35.71 21.88 5.06
C GLU A 866 35.51 21.31 6.46
N ASN A 867 34.44 21.68 7.14
CA ASN A 867 34.12 21.23 8.50
C ASN A 867 33.25 19.98 8.54
N PHE A 868 32.97 19.33 7.39
CA PHE A 868 32.19 18.10 7.37
C PHE A 868 33.06 16.92 7.84
N VAL A 869 32.66 16.35 8.98
CA VAL A 869 33.27 15.11 9.46
C VAL A 869 32.62 13.92 8.77
N PRO A 870 33.37 13.06 8.06
CA PRO A 870 32.78 11.86 7.49
C PRO A 870 32.04 11.04 8.53
N ILE A 871 30.86 10.58 8.16
CA ILE A 871 29.97 9.82 9.05
C ILE A 871 30.05 8.34 8.64
N ASP A 872 30.59 7.53 9.54
CA ASP A 872 30.73 6.09 9.36
C ASP A 872 29.97 5.35 10.43
N VAL A 873 28.75 4.85 10.10
CA VAL A 873 27.88 4.16 11.04
C VAL A 873 27.57 2.75 10.56
N THR A 874 27.54 1.82 11.50
CA THR A 874 27.20 0.44 11.24
C THR A 874 26.09 -0.02 12.19
N ASP A 875 24.98 -0.47 11.62
CA ASP A 875 23.93 -1.18 12.32
C ASP A 875 24.02 -2.66 11.96
N PHE A 876 24.11 -3.53 12.96
CA PHE A 876 24.12 -4.96 12.70
C PHE A 876 23.36 -5.72 13.78
N ASN A 877 22.67 -6.75 13.35
CA ASN A 877 22.00 -7.67 14.23
C ASN A 877 22.30 -9.11 13.85
N TYR A 878 22.26 -9.98 14.84
CA TYR A 878 22.36 -11.41 14.65
C TYR A 878 21.58 -12.14 15.72
N GLY A 879 21.03 -13.29 15.38
CA GLY A 879 20.17 -13.98 16.32
C GLY A 879 19.72 -15.35 15.88
N LEU A 880 18.98 -15.99 16.79
CA LEU A 880 18.42 -17.32 16.64
C LEU A 880 16.91 -17.23 16.87
N ALA A 881 16.14 -17.73 15.90
CA ALA A 881 14.71 -17.92 16.03
C ALA A 881 14.38 -19.41 15.91
N THR A 882 13.65 -19.96 16.88
CA THR A 882 13.30 -21.38 16.93
C THR A 882 11.81 -21.54 17.18
N GLN A 883 11.18 -22.44 16.43
CA GLN A 883 9.82 -22.90 16.64
C GLN A 883 9.83 -24.41 16.76
N ILE A 884 9.26 -24.95 17.85
CA ILE A 884 9.25 -26.39 18.12
C ILE A 884 7.88 -26.82 18.66
N GLU A 885 7.35 -27.90 18.08
CA GLU A 885 6.18 -28.59 18.60
C GLU A 885 6.61 -29.52 19.73
N LEU A 886 6.08 -29.26 20.91
CA LEU A 886 6.30 -30.03 22.12
C LEU A 886 5.22 -31.10 22.30
N PRO A 887 5.43 -32.10 23.17
CA PRO A 887 4.37 -33.03 23.57
C PRO A 887 3.11 -32.32 24.06
N TRP A 888 1.98 -32.99 24.14
CA TRP A 888 0.69 -32.52 24.63
C TRP A 888 0.08 -31.35 23.85
N ASN A 889 0.30 -31.29 22.55
CA ASN A 889 -0.19 -30.20 21.66
C ASN A 889 0.27 -28.80 22.10
N MET A 890 1.49 -28.73 22.57
CA MET A 890 2.15 -27.45 22.90
C MET A 890 3.09 -27.02 21.79
N GLN A 891 3.32 -25.72 21.67
CA GLN A 891 4.31 -25.13 20.76
C GLN A 891 5.09 -24.05 21.49
N LEU A 892 6.41 -24.11 21.38
CA LEU A 892 7.30 -23.05 21.84
C LEU A 892 7.85 -22.32 20.62
N ALA A 893 7.70 -20.99 20.61
CA ALA A 893 8.39 -20.10 19.69
C ALA A 893 9.27 -19.16 20.49
N THR A 894 10.54 -19.03 20.13
CA THR A 894 11.48 -18.13 20.82
C THR A 894 12.38 -17.42 19.83
N ASP A 895 12.73 -16.18 20.13
CA ASP A 895 13.60 -15.32 19.33
C ASP A 895 14.59 -14.63 20.27
N LEU A 896 15.88 -14.85 20.03
CA LEU A 896 16.97 -14.19 20.71
C LEU A 896 17.78 -13.44 19.68
N THR A 897 17.84 -12.10 19.77
CA THR A 897 18.51 -11.25 18.79
C THR A 897 19.33 -10.19 19.48
N MET A 898 20.60 -10.13 19.11
CA MET A 898 21.52 -9.04 19.48
C MET A 898 21.43 -7.94 18.44
N PHE A 899 21.16 -6.71 18.84
CA PHE A 899 21.22 -5.49 18.04
C PHE A 899 22.40 -4.66 18.50
N GLN A 900 23.18 -4.20 17.55
CA GLN A 900 24.36 -3.39 17.85
C GLN A 900 24.42 -2.21 16.88
N ARG A 901 24.73 -1.04 17.41
CA ARG A 901 24.94 0.20 16.67
C ARG A 901 26.30 0.77 17.01
N ARG A 902 27.03 1.23 15.99
CA ARG A 902 28.39 1.76 16.12
C ARG A 902 28.62 2.94 15.19
N GLY A 903 29.48 3.86 15.65
CA GLY A 903 29.95 4.99 14.86
C GLY A 903 29.01 6.20 14.86
N TYR A 904 27.98 6.21 15.72
CA TYR A 904 27.09 7.35 15.87
C TYR A 904 27.72 8.43 16.74
N SER A 905 27.45 9.70 16.43
CA SER A 905 27.99 10.86 17.16
C SER A 905 27.44 10.96 18.59
N SER A 906 26.18 10.60 18.81
CA SER A 906 25.63 10.48 20.15
C SER A 906 26.04 9.15 20.78
N SER A 907 26.60 9.18 21.98
CA SER A 907 26.95 7.97 22.75
C SER A 907 25.76 7.05 22.97
N ASP A 908 24.57 7.62 23.21
CA ASP A 908 23.33 6.89 23.46
C ASP A 908 22.84 6.08 22.24
N MET A 909 23.32 6.44 21.05
CA MET A 909 23.05 5.68 19.81
C MET A 909 23.94 4.47 19.63
N ASN A 910 25.11 4.42 20.30
CA ASN A 910 26.07 3.31 20.21
C ASN A 910 25.69 2.21 21.21
N THR A 911 24.67 1.41 20.89
CA THR A 911 23.99 0.49 21.80
C THR A 911 24.31 -0.98 21.54
N ASP A 912 24.20 -1.78 22.58
CA ASP A 912 24.21 -3.25 22.60
C ASP A 912 22.92 -3.75 23.26
N GLU A 913 21.98 -4.26 22.46
CA GLU A 913 20.64 -4.63 22.91
C GLU A 913 20.39 -6.11 22.63
N LEU A 914 20.44 -6.93 23.68
CA LEU A 914 20.08 -8.34 23.59
C LEU A 914 18.58 -8.49 23.88
N LEU A 915 17.80 -8.75 22.83
CA LEU A 915 16.36 -8.94 22.94
C LEU A 915 16.02 -10.43 22.97
N TRP A 916 15.29 -10.82 24.01
CA TRP A 916 14.79 -12.18 24.14
C TRP A 916 13.28 -12.17 24.29
N ASN A 917 12.62 -12.89 23.39
CA ASN A 917 11.16 -13.05 23.38
C ASN A 917 10.81 -14.54 23.32
N ALA A 918 9.71 -14.91 23.98
CA ALA A 918 9.22 -16.27 23.97
C ALA A 918 7.69 -16.32 23.97
N ARG A 919 7.14 -17.32 23.31
CA ARG A 919 5.70 -17.64 23.27
C ARG A 919 5.52 -19.13 23.50
N LEU A 920 4.68 -19.48 24.46
CA LEU A 920 4.22 -20.84 24.69
C LEU A 920 2.73 -20.91 24.34
N THR A 921 2.37 -21.79 23.40
CA THR A 921 0.98 -22.00 22.98
C THR A 921 0.56 -23.41 23.36
N LYS A 922 -0.57 -23.54 24.04
CA LYS A 922 -1.24 -24.82 24.34
C LYS A 922 -2.56 -24.87 23.57
N ARG A 923 -2.81 -25.97 22.86
CA ARG A 923 -4.02 -26.20 22.07
C ARG A 923 -4.93 -27.18 22.77
N PHE A 924 -6.22 -26.84 22.87
CA PHE A 924 -7.29 -27.68 23.44
C PHE A 924 -8.39 -27.87 22.40
N PHE A 925 -9.21 -28.90 22.55
CA PHE A 925 -10.37 -29.20 21.72
C PHE A 925 -10.07 -29.18 20.21
N LYS A 926 -9.02 -29.89 19.81
CA LYS A 926 -8.54 -29.96 18.40
C LYS A 926 -8.19 -28.56 17.82
N GLY A 927 -7.64 -27.69 18.67
CA GLY A 927 -7.24 -26.34 18.29
C GLY A 927 -8.36 -25.31 18.24
N ASN A 928 -9.57 -25.62 18.73
CA ASN A 928 -10.63 -24.64 18.86
C ASN A 928 -10.41 -23.68 20.04
N LEU A 929 -9.66 -24.08 21.05
CA LEU A 929 -9.24 -23.21 22.16
C LEU A 929 -7.72 -23.19 22.22
N LEU A 930 -7.16 -21.97 22.24
CA LEU A 930 -5.73 -21.74 22.41
C LEU A 930 -5.51 -20.96 23.68
N LEU A 931 -4.58 -21.44 24.49
CA LEU A 931 -4.01 -20.70 25.60
C LEU A 931 -2.58 -20.35 25.24
N GLN A 932 -2.25 -19.07 25.27
CA GLN A 932 -0.91 -18.56 24.92
C GLN A 932 -0.34 -17.76 26.08
N PHE A 933 0.91 -17.96 26.33
CA PHE A 933 1.71 -17.17 27.24
C PHE A 933 2.83 -16.49 26.42
N ASP A 934 2.82 -15.15 26.38
CA ASP A 934 3.82 -14.34 25.72
C ASP A 934 4.71 -13.66 26.77
N ALA A 935 6.01 -13.68 26.54
CA ALA A 935 6.99 -12.91 27.27
C ALA A 935 7.79 -12.09 26.26
N LEU A 936 7.68 -10.77 26.31
CA LEU A 936 8.28 -9.84 25.38
C LEU A 936 9.33 -9.00 26.06
N ASP A 937 10.48 -8.84 25.38
CA ASP A 937 11.65 -8.13 25.87
C ASP A 937 12.01 -8.57 27.31
N ILE A 938 12.18 -9.88 27.51
CA ILE A 938 12.42 -10.49 28.82
C ILE A 938 13.58 -9.81 29.56
N LEU A 939 14.57 -9.34 28.81
CA LEU A 939 15.78 -8.70 29.36
C LEU A 939 15.61 -7.17 29.55
N GLY A 940 14.54 -6.55 29.07
CA GLY A 940 14.26 -5.12 29.22
C GLY A 940 15.27 -4.22 28.51
N LYS A 941 15.70 -4.60 27.30
CA LYS A 941 16.76 -3.91 26.54
C LYS A 941 16.26 -3.27 25.24
N LEU A 942 14.96 -3.27 24.98
CA LEU A 942 14.41 -2.69 23.75
C LEU A 942 14.55 -1.17 23.75
N SER A 943 15.13 -0.62 22.69
CA SER A 943 15.13 0.81 22.38
C SER A 943 14.63 1.10 20.98
N ASN A 944 14.25 2.36 20.70
CA ASN A 944 13.88 2.80 19.38
C ASN A 944 14.57 4.12 19.03
N ALA A 945 15.57 4.05 18.18
CA ALA A 945 16.33 5.20 17.73
C ALA A 945 16.33 5.28 16.20
N ARG A 946 16.28 6.49 15.66
CA ARG A 946 16.35 6.75 14.22
C ARG A 946 17.46 7.72 13.90
N HIS A 947 18.08 7.52 12.76
CA HIS A 947 19.13 8.37 12.24
C HIS A 947 18.82 8.79 10.80
N TYR A 948 19.00 10.07 10.52
CA TYR A 948 18.78 10.67 9.20
C TYR A 948 19.91 11.65 8.86
N VAL A 949 20.39 11.63 7.62
CA VAL A 949 21.43 12.52 7.10
C VAL A 949 21.03 13.05 5.72
N ASN A 950 21.18 14.34 5.52
CA ASN A 950 21.02 15.00 4.22
C ASN A 950 22.07 16.12 4.05
N ALA A 951 21.95 16.93 2.99
CA ALA A 951 22.89 18.02 2.69
C ALA A 951 22.83 19.20 3.69
N GLN A 952 21.78 19.28 4.51
CA GLN A 952 21.64 20.35 5.51
C GLN A 952 22.12 19.94 6.89
N GLY A 953 22.11 18.64 7.19
CA GLY A 953 22.51 18.17 8.51
C GLY A 953 22.22 16.71 8.76
N MET A 954 22.41 16.31 10.02
CA MET A 954 22.00 15.01 10.54
C MET A 954 21.11 15.16 11.77
N THR A 955 20.27 14.17 12.00
CA THR A 955 19.38 14.08 13.16
C THR A 955 19.36 12.67 13.69
N GLN A 956 19.52 12.53 15.00
CA GLN A 956 19.36 11.28 15.74
C GLN A 956 18.21 11.46 16.73
N THR A 957 17.19 10.61 16.67
CA THR A 957 16.00 10.72 17.52
C THR A 957 15.74 9.40 18.24
N PHE A 958 15.48 9.50 19.51
CA PHE A 958 15.08 8.40 20.40
C PHE A 958 13.60 8.54 20.75
N TYR A 959 12.91 7.42 20.83
CA TYR A 959 11.50 7.35 21.17
C TYR A 959 11.27 6.42 22.35
N ASN A 960 10.25 6.70 23.16
CA ASN A 960 9.77 5.75 24.15
C ASN A 960 9.19 4.51 23.43
N VAL A 961 9.30 3.35 24.07
CA VAL A 961 8.82 2.06 23.56
C VAL A 961 7.93 1.39 24.61
N ILE A 962 7.16 0.40 24.21
CA ILE A 962 6.44 -0.44 25.16
C ILE A 962 7.48 -1.18 26.03
N PRO A 963 7.44 -1.04 27.36
CA PRO A 963 8.34 -1.75 28.24
C PRO A 963 8.09 -3.27 28.18
N ARG A 964 9.04 -4.05 28.72
CA ARG A 964 8.89 -5.51 28.84
C ARG A 964 7.59 -5.89 29.52
N TYR A 965 6.94 -6.92 29.00
CA TYR A 965 5.71 -7.43 29.60
C TYR A 965 5.53 -8.93 29.36
N CYS A 966 4.74 -9.56 30.24
CA CYS A 966 4.20 -10.89 30.07
C CYS A 966 2.69 -10.81 29.88
N MET A 967 2.13 -11.68 29.04
CA MET A 967 0.69 -11.70 28.76
C MET A 967 0.18 -13.12 28.61
N VAL A 968 -0.99 -13.39 29.21
CA VAL A 968 -1.78 -14.58 28.95
C VAL A 968 -2.88 -14.22 27.96
N ARG A 969 -3.04 -15.03 26.91
CA ARG A 969 -4.08 -14.88 25.88
C ARG A 969 -4.90 -16.14 25.75
N LEU A 970 -6.18 -15.97 25.58
CA LEU A 970 -7.15 -17.04 25.32
C LEU A 970 -7.84 -16.74 23.98
N THR A 971 -7.71 -17.66 23.04
CA THR A 971 -8.37 -17.56 21.73
C THR A 971 -9.37 -18.69 21.57
N TRP A 972 -10.63 -18.35 21.35
CA TRP A 972 -11.70 -19.32 21.08
C TRP A 972 -12.14 -19.21 19.62
N ARG A 973 -12.22 -20.34 18.92
CA ARG A 973 -12.58 -20.47 17.52
C ARG A 973 -13.90 -21.19 17.36
N PHE A 974 -14.86 -20.53 16.69
CA PHE A 974 -16.19 -21.07 16.42
C PHE A 974 -16.33 -21.29 14.91
N ASN A 975 -16.30 -22.54 14.47
CA ASN A 975 -16.40 -22.87 13.05
C ASN A 975 -17.63 -23.77 12.84
N LYS A 976 -18.57 -23.31 11.99
CA LYS A 976 -19.79 -24.04 11.70
C LYS A 976 -19.78 -24.57 10.27
N LYS A 977 -19.92 -25.88 10.11
CA LYS A 977 -20.11 -26.54 8.81
C LYS A 977 -21.45 -26.10 8.19
N ALA A 978 -21.54 -26.17 6.85
CA ALA A 978 -22.84 -26.02 6.18
C ALA A 978 -23.85 -27.05 6.76
N LYS A 979 -25.07 -26.60 7.06
CA LYS A 979 -26.15 -27.55 7.33
C LYS A 979 -26.30 -28.47 6.09
N LYS A 980 -26.32 -29.79 6.27
CA LYS A 980 -26.88 -30.68 5.24
C LYS A 980 -28.26 -30.11 4.91
N SER A 981 -28.52 -29.74 3.66
CA SER A 981 -29.89 -29.50 3.23
C SER A 981 -30.61 -30.81 3.44
N GLU A 982 -31.54 -30.86 4.37
CA GLU A 982 -32.61 -31.88 4.38
C GLU A 982 -33.32 -31.68 3.04
N GLU A 983 -33.27 -32.69 2.17
CA GLU A 983 -34.06 -32.82 0.95
C GLU A 983 -35.53 -33.00 1.29
#